data_fa4296557e419b90aca1d767ba874542
#
_entry.id   fa4296557e419b90aca1d767ba874542
#
_cell.length_a   1.000
_cell.length_b   1.000
_cell.length_c   1.000
_cell.angle_alpha   90.00
_cell.angle_beta   90.00
_cell.angle_gamma   90.00
#
_symmetry.space_group_name_H-M   'P 1'
#
loop_
_entity.id
_entity.type
_entity.pdbx_description
1 polymer ?
#
loop_
_entity_poly.entity_id
_entity_poly.type
_entity_poly.pdbx_seq_one_letter_code
_entity_poly.pdbx_strand_id
1 'polypeptide(L)'
;MRKINFTDKNGTFTITNPENYSGLYLPLAGEEGLKSSITPTLGGDSKTDQNHFLLEPVSIENLHNNRGTRNFWCRVEGKGYWSACGVSAEQEFDKYTDRQDESTLEAGMMWQKLTRTSKKYDLQSEITSFVSIDGTTEIQLIKITNLSEEEQEVTPIVAIPVYGRSADNIRDHRHVTSLLHRIDTKECGVEVTPVLSFDERGHQKNDTTYFVYGFTAEGNAPKEFYPTVESFIGEGGSFLIPEAVRVEKTGCTAGCHLEGKEAVGAFRFERRKLKANESIEYVVLAGATGEKASISKICTLFGTKKQAENELAKVKKYWTEKVNVEFETGDEATDNYLKWICFQPILRRIYGCSFLPYHDYGKGGRGWRDLWQDCLALLIMNPSNVRQMIVDNYGGVRIDGTNATIIGNKQGEFIADRNNITRVWMDHAFWPFVTTRLYLDQTGDMEVLFEKVPYFKDLQSMRGTAHDKFWNSEYGQKQKTERDHIYFGTVLEHILLQNLCAFYDVGEHNEMRLHGADWNDALDMAWEKGESVAFTCAYAGNLRNIAKTLRQLEEISGSSKIEIAHEMEDLLAGSVELYEDAARKQALLAGYAKKCEHNISGDTIVVRLDQLAANLEGKADWMMKNIRANEWVKDGEDGWFNGYYDNHGRKVEGVMDESVRMMLTGQVFAIMSGTATEDQVESICRSADKYLYDQKAGGYRLNTNFHEEKFDLGRMFGFAYGEKENGAVFSHMAVMYSNALYQRGFAKEGNKVLQALLDAAMEFDNSKMYPGLPEYFDNQGRGLYAYLTGAASWYMLTMITEVFGVKGDCGDLKIAPALMPEQYNQDGKAVLKMTFAGRNFEIIFYNKEKKEFNQLKIRKAACDGKALEITAERCTILSKREIQMLSVKETHKIEIELV
;
A
#
# COMPACT_ATOMS: atom_id res chain seq x y z
N MET A 1 -26.66 5.37 -14.25
CA MET A 1 -25.85 6.61 -14.14
C MET A 1 -24.79 6.31 -13.08
N ARG A 2 -23.50 6.39 -13.42
CA ARG A 2 -22.42 6.12 -12.46
C ARG A 2 -22.56 7.10 -11.28
N LYS A 3 -22.45 6.64 -10.04
CA LYS A 3 -22.54 7.50 -8.84
C LYS A 3 -21.29 8.34 -8.65
N ILE A 4 -20.13 7.82 -9.04
CA ILE A 4 -18.88 8.57 -9.11
C ILE A 4 -18.74 9.13 -10.52
N ASN A 5 -18.64 10.46 -10.63
CA ASN A 5 -18.48 11.15 -11.91
C ASN A 5 -17.16 11.91 -11.92
N PHE A 6 -16.26 11.55 -12.83
CA PHE A 6 -15.02 12.31 -13.04
C PHE A 6 -15.31 13.64 -13.74
N THR A 7 -14.69 14.70 -13.28
CA THR A 7 -14.93 16.08 -13.74
C THR A 7 -13.78 16.64 -14.57
N ASP A 8 -12.61 15.99 -14.53
CA ASP A 8 -11.44 16.36 -15.32
C ASP A 8 -10.59 15.11 -15.67
N LYS A 9 -9.46 15.31 -16.32
CA LYS A 9 -8.49 14.26 -16.67
C LYS A 9 -7.43 13.98 -15.56
N ASN A 10 -7.57 14.62 -14.40
CA ASN A 10 -6.63 14.47 -13.28
C ASN A 10 -7.18 13.55 -12.18
N GLY A 11 -8.28 12.86 -12.44
CA GLY A 11 -8.92 11.97 -11.48
C GLY A 11 -9.82 12.68 -10.46
N THR A 12 -10.15 13.98 -10.66
CA THR A 12 -11.10 14.68 -9.81
C THR A 12 -12.50 14.10 -10.03
N PHE A 13 -13.17 13.72 -8.95
CA PHE A 13 -14.51 13.14 -9.03
C PHE A 13 -15.50 13.81 -8.10
N THR A 14 -16.80 13.62 -8.39
CA THR A 14 -17.91 14.05 -7.54
C THR A 14 -18.80 12.88 -7.17
N ILE A 15 -19.39 12.97 -5.96
CA ILE A 15 -20.42 12.04 -5.47
C ILE A 15 -21.45 12.80 -4.64
N THR A 16 -22.73 12.46 -4.81
CA THR A 16 -23.85 13.08 -4.06
C THR A 16 -24.20 12.26 -2.84
N ASN A 17 -24.49 12.94 -1.72
CA ASN A 17 -24.84 12.36 -0.41
C ASN A 17 -23.88 11.21 0.02
N PRO A 18 -22.55 11.43 0.01
CA PRO A 18 -21.57 10.39 0.30
C PRO A 18 -21.67 9.85 1.73
N GLU A 19 -22.21 10.62 2.68
CA GLU A 19 -22.45 10.21 4.06
C GLU A 19 -23.49 9.09 4.22
N ASN A 20 -24.26 8.80 3.17
CA ASN A 20 -25.21 7.69 3.17
C ASN A 20 -24.54 6.33 2.91
N TYR A 21 -23.23 6.34 2.65
CA TYR A 21 -22.43 5.15 2.42
C TYR A 21 -21.37 4.99 3.51
N SER A 22 -21.37 3.85 4.18
CA SER A 22 -20.36 3.56 5.21
C SER A 22 -19.02 3.18 4.61
N GLY A 23 -17.95 3.50 5.33
CA GLY A 23 -16.58 3.12 4.98
C GLY A 23 -15.90 4.00 3.94
N LEU A 24 -16.52 5.09 3.50
CA LEU A 24 -15.87 6.06 2.61
C LEU A 24 -14.93 6.97 3.39
N TYR A 25 -13.70 7.10 2.90
CA TYR A 25 -12.68 7.98 3.45
C TYR A 25 -11.62 8.30 2.42
N LEU A 26 -10.98 9.47 2.54
CA LEU A 26 -9.90 9.93 1.67
C LEU A 26 -8.62 10.17 2.47
N PRO A 27 -7.45 9.89 1.89
CA PRO A 27 -6.17 10.28 2.47
C PRO A 27 -5.91 11.77 2.25
N LEU A 28 -5.40 12.44 3.28
CA LEU A 28 -4.86 13.79 3.21
C LEU A 28 -3.50 13.78 3.91
N ALA A 29 -2.41 14.01 3.20
CA ALA A 29 -1.08 13.95 3.80
C ALA A 29 -0.07 14.83 3.08
N GLY A 30 1.01 15.21 3.78
CA GLY A 30 2.30 15.54 3.18
C GLY A 30 3.07 14.24 2.86
N GLU A 31 4.19 14.33 2.20
CA GLU A 31 5.07 13.15 2.03
C GLU A 31 5.65 12.69 3.37
N GLU A 32 5.94 13.65 4.23
CA GLU A 32 6.37 13.47 5.61
C GLU A 32 5.43 14.23 6.54
N GLY A 33 5.51 14.00 7.84
CA GLY A 33 4.73 14.72 8.83
C GLY A 33 3.28 14.23 8.95
N LEU A 34 2.33 15.15 8.90
CA LEU A 34 0.92 14.91 9.19
C LEU A 34 0.26 14.05 8.12
N LYS A 35 -0.48 13.05 8.58
CA LYS A 35 -1.23 12.08 7.80
C LYS A 35 -2.63 11.99 8.36
N SER A 36 -3.61 12.40 7.58
CA SER A 36 -5.02 12.39 7.95
C SER A 36 -5.81 11.45 7.07
N SER A 37 -6.86 10.87 7.64
CA SER A 37 -7.92 10.21 6.90
C SER A 37 -9.21 10.96 7.18
N ILE A 38 -9.98 11.27 6.15
CA ILE A 38 -11.17 12.09 6.31
C ILE A 38 -12.40 11.41 5.69
N THR A 39 -13.47 11.33 6.48
CA THR A 39 -14.76 10.79 6.04
C THR A 39 -15.62 11.88 5.38
N PRO A 40 -16.73 11.51 4.70
CA PRO A 40 -17.65 12.50 4.11
C PRO A 40 -18.25 13.52 5.09
N THR A 41 -18.29 13.19 6.38
CA THR A 41 -18.76 14.09 7.45
C THR A 41 -17.61 14.74 8.21
N LEU A 42 -16.42 14.78 7.60
CA LEU A 42 -15.18 15.34 8.15
C LEU A 42 -14.68 14.67 9.45
N GLY A 43 -15.17 13.45 9.72
CA GLY A 43 -14.61 12.56 10.73
C GLY A 43 -13.28 11.93 10.27
N GLY A 44 -12.82 10.94 11.00
CA GLY A 44 -11.57 10.25 10.71
C GLY A 44 -10.47 10.59 11.71
N ASP A 45 -9.25 10.18 11.43
CA ASP A 45 -8.10 10.41 12.28
C ASP A 45 -7.07 11.36 11.67
N SER A 46 -6.07 11.74 12.47
CA SER A 46 -4.94 12.55 12.02
C SER A 46 -3.76 12.31 12.95
N LYS A 47 -2.56 12.09 12.38
CA LYS A 47 -1.34 11.74 13.14
C LYS A 47 -0.08 12.18 12.40
N THR A 48 1.01 12.32 13.11
CA THR A 48 2.35 12.35 12.50
C THR A 48 2.97 10.95 12.43
N ASP A 49 2.75 10.16 13.46
CA ASP A 49 3.19 8.76 13.60
C ASP A 49 2.27 8.01 14.59
N GLN A 50 2.58 6.75 14.92
CA GLN A 50 1.74 5.94 15.81
C GLN A 50 1.75 6.40 17.28
N ASN A 51 2.70 7.24 17.67
CA ASN A 51 2.81 7.76 19.03
C ASN A 51 2.15 9.14 19.18
N HIS A 52 1.84 9.83 18.09
CA HIS A 52 1.37 11.20 18.08
C HIS A 52 0.14 11.38 17.20
N PHE A 53 -1.03 11.08 17.77
CA PHE A 53 -2.33 11.33 17.12
C PHE A 53 -2.91 12.67 17.57
N LEU A 54 -3.18 13.55 16.62
CA LEU A 54 -3.96 14.77 16.82
C LEU A 54 -5.42 14.44 17.10
N LEU A 55 -6.02 13.58 16.27
CA LEU A 55 -7.38 13.10 16.42
C LEU A 55 -7.35 11.62 16.81
N GLU A 56 -8.39 11.17 17.51
CA GLU A 56 -8.50 9.80 18.00
C GLU A 56 -8.39 8.78 16.86
N PRO A 57 -7.56 7.72 17.00
CA PRO A 57 -7.51 6.64 16.04
C PRO A 57 -8.89 6.03 15.81
N VAL A 58 -9.24 5.78 14.55
CA VAL A 58 -10.55 5.25 14.17
C VAL A 58 -10.42 3.88 13.55
N SER A 59 -11.19 2.91 14.05
CA SER A 59 -11.36 1.58 13.47
C SER A 59 -12.72 1.46 12.80
N ILE A 60 -12.95 0.35 12.10
CA ILE A 60 -14.24 0.08 11.46
C ILE A 60 -15.38 0.01 12.49
N GLU A 61 -15.09 -0.46 13.71
CA GLU A 61 -16.07 -0.63 14.78
C GLU A 61 -16.57 0.72 15.32
N ASN A 62 -15.72 1.73 15.34
CA ASN A 62 -16.05 3.07 15.85
C ASN A 62 -16.16 4.14 14.78
N LEU A 63 -16.12 3.77 13.51
CA LEU A 63 -16.18 4.70 12.37
C LEU A 63 -17.43 5.61 12.43
N HIS A 64 -18.56 5.06 12.90
CA HIS A 64 -19.84 5.79 13.01
C HIS A 64 -19.99 6.57 14.33
N ASN A 65 -19.16 6.28 15.33
CA ASN A 65 -19.15 6.94 16.64
C ASN A 65 -17.89 7.80 16.83
N ASN A 66 -17.26 8.19 15.74
CA ASN A 66 -16.01 8.91 15.75
C ASN A 66 -16.16 10.29 16.41
N ARG A 67 -15.32 10.55 17.41
CA ARG A 67 -15.22 11.86 18.08
C ARG A 67 -14.20 12.80 17.43
N GLY A 68 -13.47 12.32 16.44
CA GLY A 68 -12.48 13.07 15.68
C GLY A 68 -13.08 13.95 14.58
N THR A 69 -14.37 14.31 14.67
CA THR A 69 -15.01 15.15 13.66
C THR A 69 -14.49 16.58 13.72
N ARG A 70 -14.10 17.09 12.56
CA ARG A 70 -13.67 18.49 12.36
C ARG A 70 -14.91 19.35 12.13
N ASN A 71 -15.67 19.66 13.20
CA ASN A 71 -16.97 20.27 13.07
C ASN A 71 -16.89 21.81 13.02
N PHE A 72 -17.72 22.39 12.16
CA PHE A 72 -17.97 23.82 12.05
C PHE A 72 -19.47 24.04 12.21
N TRP A 73 -19.85 24.78 13.25
CA TRP A 73 -21.23 25.06 13.60
C TRP A 73 -21.61 26.45 13.18
N CYS A 74 -22.85 26.59 12.76
CA CYS A 74 -23.52 27.89 12.56
C CYS A 74 -24.73 27.95 13.49
N ARG A 75 -24.67 28.82 14.49
CA ARG A 75 -25.88 29.20 15.24
C ARG A 75 -26.57 30.32 14.46
N VAL A 76 -27.82 30.08 14.10
CA VAL A 76 -28.65 31.02 13.33
C VAL A 76 -29.67 31.60 14.26
N GLU A 77 -29.65 32.94 14.45
CA GLU A 77 -30.52 33.61 15.37
C GLU A 77 -32.01 33.39 15.03
N GLY A 78 -32.79 33.01 16.02
CA GLY A 78 -34.23 32.70 15.85
C GLY A 78 -34.53 31.36 15.16
N LYS A 79 -33.57 30.67 14.53
CA LYS A 79 -33.79 29.40 13.84
C LYS A 79 -33.17 28.19 14.57
N GLY A 80 -32.05 28.35 15.32
CA GLY A 80 -31.38 27.29 16.02
C GLY A 80 -29.92 27.16 15.65
N TYR A 81 -29.41 25.93 15.48
CA TYR A 81 -28.02 25.67 15.16
C TYR A 81 -27.86 24.53 14.13
N TRP A 82 -26.88 24.65 13.28
CA TRP A 82 -26.62 23.76 12.17
C TRP A 82 -25.12 23.37 12.10
N SER A 83 -24.85 22.10 11.84
CA SER A 83 -23.48 21.63 11.56
C SER A 83 -23.20 21.69 10.07
N ALA A 84 -22.19 22.45 9.68
CA ALA A 84 -21.74 22.52 8.28
C ALA A 84 -21.17 21.21 7.73
N CYS A 85 -20.72 20.30 8.61
CA CYS A 85 -20.27 18.95 8.21
C CYS A 85 -21.35 17.87 8.28
N GLY A 86 -22.55 18.20 8.76
CA GLY A 86 -23.65 17.22 8.82
C GLY A 86 -23.66 16.37 10.09
N VAL A 87 -22.98 16.81 11.16
CA VAL A 87 -22.88 16.06 12.42
C VAL A 87 -23.55 16.84 13.55
N SER A 88 -24.84 16.66 13.69
CA SER A 88 -25.67 17.15 14.80
C SER A 88 -26.79 16.13 15.08
N ALA A 89 -27.40 16.19 16.27
CA ALA A 89 -28.52 15.30 16.62
C ALA A 89 -29.69 15.46 15.64
N GLU A 90 -29.96 16.66 15.17
CA GLU A 90 -31.02 16.93 14.21
C GLU A 90 -30.71 16.30 12.85
N GLN A 91 -29.48 16.47 12.34
CA GLN A 91 -29.06 15.92 11.06
C GLN A 91 -28.96 14.39 11.10
N GLU A 92 -28.58 13.80 12.24
CA GLU A 92 -28.65 12.34 12.44
C GLU A 92 -30.09 11.83 12.44
N PHE A 93 -31.01 12.56 13.05
CA PHE A 93 -32.45 12.23 13.05
C PHE A 93 -33.09 12.31 11.66
N ASP A 94 -32.67 13.28 10.84
CA ASP A 94 -33.21 13.51 9.50
C ASP A 94 -32.55 12.67 8.41
N LYS A 95 -31.47 11.96 8.73
CA LYS A 95 -30.74 11.10 7.79
C LYS A 95 -31.66 10.06 7.14
N TYR A 96 -31.48 9.84 5.85
CA TYR A 96 -32.29 8.97 4.99
C TYR A 96 -33.77 9.40 4.84
N THR A 97 -34.11 10.62 5.21
CA THR A 97 -35.43 11.19 4.99
C THR A 97 -35.36 12.31 3.94
N ASP A 98 -36.52 12.84 3.55
CA ASP A 98 -36.67 14.00 2.65
C ASP A 98 -36.21 15.34 3.28
N ARG A 99 -36.00 15.34 4.61
CA ARG A 99 -35.45 16.48 5.35
C ARG A 99 -33.93 16.49 5.43
N GLN A 100 -33.26 15.41 5.03
CA GLN A 100 -31.81 15.36 5.01
C GLN A 100 -31.26 16.52 4.17
N ASP A 101 -30.21 17.18 4.67
CA ASP A 101 -29.45 18.16 3.90
C ASP A 101 -28.90 17.53 2.62
N GLU A 102 -28.89 18.27 1.53
CA GLU A 102 -28.22 17.83 0.30
C GLU A 102 -26.71 18.05 0.42
N SER A 103 -25.92 17.05 0.08
CA SER A 103 -24.46 17.18 0.09
C SER A 103 -23.84 16.69 -1.21
N THR A 104 -22.72 17.29 -1.58
CA THR A 104 -21.87 16.86 -2.69
C THR A 104 -20.43 16.90 -2.25
N LEU A 105 -19.71 15.81 -2.48
CA LEU A 105 -18.27 15.76 -2.32
C LEU A 105 -17.61 15.87 -3.70
N GLU A 106 -16.65 16.77 -3.82
CA GLU A 106 -15.70 16.86 -4.91
C GLU A 106 -14.33 16.50 -4.34
N ALA A 107 -13.62 15.56 -4.93
CA ALA A 107 -12.35 15.10 -4.39
C ALA A 107 -11.31 14.80 -5.48
N GLY A 108 -10.05 15.03 -5.16
CA GLY A 108 -8.89 14.67 -5.94
C GLY A 108 -7.79 14.16 -5.02
N MET A 109 -6.62 13.94 -5.57
CA MET A 109 -5.50 13.41 -4.80
C MET A 109 -5.09 14.36 -3.67
N MET A 110 -5.21 13.90 -2.41
CA MET A 110 -4.87 14.62 -1.17
C MET A 110 -5.67 15.89 -0.89
N TRP A 111 -6.85 16.02 -1.47
CA TRP A 111 -7.78 17.10 -1.13
C TRP A 111 -9.23 16.67 -1.36
N GLN A 112 -10.15 17.28 -0.58
CA GLN A 112 -11.60 17.16 -0.82
C GLN A 112 -12.32 18.47 -0.54
N LYS A 113 -13.47 18.66 -1.16
CA LYS A 113 -14.40 19.76 -0.89
C LYS A 113 -15.80 19.18 -0.67
N LEU A 114 -16.32 19.39 0.54
CA LEU A 114 -17.68 19.05 0.90
C LEU A 114 -18.56 20.31 0.74
N THR A 115 -19.58 20.23 -0.10
CA THR A 115 -20.65 21.21 -0.21
C THR A 115 -21.91 20.64 0.44
N ARG A 116 -22.52 21.37 1.37
CA ARG A 116 -23.73 20.95 2.07
C ARG A 116 -24.76 22.11 2.06
N THR A 117 -26.00 21.80 1.74
CA THR A 117 -27.09 22.77 1.67
C THR A 117 -28.21 22.35 2.60
N SER A 118 -28.58 23.24 3.52
CA SER A 118 -29.70 23.05 4.41
C SER A 118 -30.88 23.89 3.97
N LYS A 119 -32.00 23.22 3.67
CA LYS A 119 -33.27 23.89 3.34
C LYS A 119 -33.94 24.50 4.57
N LYS A 120 -33.69 23.95 5.76
CA LYS A 120 -34.25 24.45 7.02
C LYS A 120 -33.65 25.77 7.45
N TYR A 121 -32.31 25.88 7.31
CA TYR A 121 -31.57 27.05 7.74
C TYR A 121 -31.30 28.05 6.60
N ASP A 122 -31.62 27.67 5.35
CA ASP A 122 -31.30 28.42 4.14
C ASP A 122 -29.83 28.83 4.08
N LEU A 123 -28.95 27.87 4.47
CA LEU A 123 -27.51 28.02 4.45
C LEU A 123 -26.85 26.97 3.55
N GLN A 124 -25.77 27.35 2.92
CA GLN A 124 -24.87 26.45 2.26
C GLN A 124 -23.46 26.56 2.86
N SER A 125 -22.79 25.42 3.07
CA SER A 125 -21.38 25.37 3.41
C SER A 125 -20.58 24.79 2.27
N GLU A 126 -19.38 25.31 2.05
CA GLU A 126 -18.32 24.70 1.25
C GLU A 126 -17.10 24.56 2.15
N ILE A 127 -16.62 23.32 2.40
CA ILE A 127 -15.47 23.06 3.25
C ILE A 127 -14.44 22.27 2.44
N THR A 128 -13.31 22.92 2.13
CA THR A 128 -12.18 22.27 1.44
C THR A 128 -11.11 21.89 2.45
N SER A 129 -10.74 20.61 2.50
CA SER A 129 -9.77 20.05 3.44
C SER A 129 -8.56 19.47 2.68
N PHE A 130 -7.36 19.74 3.17
CA PHE A 130 -6.10 19.24 2.64
C PHE A 130 -4.98 19.38 3.68
N VAL A 131 -3.86 18.71 3.48
CA VAL A 131 -2.62 18.89 4.28
C VAL A 131 -1.62 19.70 3.46
N SER A 132 -0.90 20.63 4.11
CA SER A 132 0.16 21.41 3.47
C SER A 132 1.25 20.50 2.90
N ILE A 133 1.93 20.93 1.83
CA ILE A 133 2.98 20.11 1.17
C ILE A 133 4.11 19.75 2.13
N ASP A 134 4.47 20.67 3.05
CA ASP A 134 5.49 20.43 4.07
C ASP A 134 5.03 19.47 5.18
N GLY A 135 3.79 18.99 5.13
CA GLY A 135 3.23 18.03 6.08
C GLY A 135 3.04 18.58 7.50
N THR A 136 3.06 19.88 7.71
CA THR A 136 2.98 20.45 9.05
C THR A 136 1.56 20.68 9.54
N THR A 137 0.61 20.89 8.62
CA THR A 137 -0.72 21.44 8.96
C THR A 137 -1.82 20.88 8.06
N GLU A 138 -2.88 20.39 8.67
CA GLU A 138 -4.17 20.19 8.03
C GLU A 138 -4.90 21.52 7.96
N ILE A 139 -5.38 21.90 6.78
CA ILE A 139 -5.98 23.19 6.48
C ILE A 139 -7.41 22.97 6.00
N GLN A 140 -8.35 23.73 6.57
CA GLN A 140 -9.73 23.77 6.10
C GLN A 140 -10.08 25.20 5.65
N LEU A 141 -10.50 25.33 4.39
CA LEU A 141 -11.11 26.54 3.85
C LEU A 141 -12.61 26.38 3.96
N ILE A 142 -13.28 27.26 4.71
CA ILE A 142 -14.69 27.16 5.02
C ILE A 142 -15.40 28.42 4.49
N LYS A 143 -16.45 28.19 3.71
CA LYS A 143 -17.36 29.27 3.23
C LYS A 143 -18.78 28.94 3.62
N ILE A 144 -19.47 29.90 4.22
CA ILE A 144 -20.89 29.82 4.60
C ILE A 144 -21.65 30.90 3.83
N THR A 145 -22.67 30.49 3.09
CA THR A 145 -23.50 31.38 2.25
C THR A 145 -24.94 31.37 2.75
N ASN A 146 -25.52 32.57 2.90
CA ASN A 146 -26.95 32.74 3.14
C ASN A 146 -27.72 32.60 1.82
N LEU A 147 -28.53 31.55 1.70
CA LEU A 147 -29.35 31.29 0.52
C LEU A 147 -30.77 31.89 0.60
N SER A 148 -31.16 32.47 1.78
CA SER A 148 -32.44 33.09 1.93
C SER A 148 -32.51 34.44 1.20
N GLU A 149 -33.72 34.92 0.97
CA GLU A 149 -33.98 36.28 0.43
C GLU A 149 -33.83 37.38 1.49
N GLU A 150 -33.71 37.00 2.78
CA GLU A 150 -33.62 37.91 3.91
C GLU A 150 -32.22 37.89 4.55
N GLU A 151 -31.89 38.95 5.31
CA GLU A 151 -30.70 39.00 6.14
C GLU A 151 -30.82 37.98 7.28
N GLN A 152 -29.76 37.14 7.47
CA GLN A 152 -29.65 36.21 8.59
C GLN A 152 -28.48 36.58 9.49
N GLU A 153 -28.65 36.39 10.79
CA GLU A 153 -27.60 36.58 11.78
C GLU A 153 -27.03 35.24 12.18
N VAL A 154 -25.71 35.03 11.91
CA VAL A 154 -25.03 33.77 12.10
C VAL A 154 -23.84 33.94 13.05
N THR A 155 -23.70 33.02 14.00
CA THR A 155 -22.54 32.90 14.89
C THR A 155 -21.78 31.63 14.55
N PRO A 156 -20.58 31.74 13.98
CA PRO A 156 -19.75 30.58 13.60
C PRO A 156 -18.93 30.05 14.79
N ILE A 157 -18.85 28.72 14.92
CA ILE A 157 -18.15 28.06 16.02
C ILE A 157 -17.39 26.83 15.45
N VAL A 158 -16.09 26.76 15.70
CA VAL A 158 -15.26 25.59 15.38
C VAL A 158 -15.24 24.65 16.58
N ALA A 159 -15.20 23.33 16.33
CA ALA A 159 -14.95 22.35 17.37
C ALA A 159 -14.27 21.11 16.81
N ILE A 160 -13.01 20.93 17.17
CA ILE A 160 -12.19 19.78 16.78
C ILE A 160 -11.61 19.13 18.04
N PRO A 161 -12.07 17.94 18.47
CA PRO A 161 -11.50 17.24 19.61
C PRO A 161 -10.00 16.96 19.41
N VAL A 162 -9.20 17.17 20.45
CA VAL A 162 -7.76 16.91 20.42
C VAL A 162 -7.47 15.67 21.26
N TYR A 163 -6.99 14.61 20.63
CA TYR A 163 -6.66 13.36 21.29
C TYR A 163 -5.31 13.44 22.04
N GLY A 164 -4.25 13.90 21.40
CA GLY A 164 -2.94 14.18 21.98
C GLY A 164 -2.26 12.98 22.66
N ARG A 165 -2.35 11.78 22.06
CA ARG A 165 -1.88 10.52 22.62
C ARG A 165 -1.35 9.59 21.53
N SER A 166 -0.73 8.48 21.96
CA SER A 166 -0.39 7.38 21.02
C SER A 166 -1.61 6.52 20.67
N ALA A 167 -1.47 5.70 19.64
CA ALA A 167 -2.49 4.73 19.25
C ALA A 167 -2.74 3.69 20.36
N ASP A 168 -1.73 3.26 21.09
CA ASP A 168 -1.84 2.30 22.18
C ASP A 168 -2.74 2.80 23.32
N ASN A 169 -2.75 4.11 23.55
CA ASN A 169 -3.59 4.71 24.60
C ASN A 169 -5.11 4.61 24.35
N ILE A 170 -5.55 4.12 23.21
CA ILE A 170 -6.99 3.89 22.98
C ILE A 170 -7.58 2.83 23.93
N ARG A 171 -6.72 1.93 24.44
CA ARG A 171 -7.08 0.88 25.38
C ARG A 171 -6.94 1.30 26.83
N ASP A 172 -6.35 2.46 27.11
CA ASP A 172 -6.13 2.97 28.43
C ASP A 172 -7.33 3.72 28.99
N HIS A 173 -7.34 3.90 30.31
CA HIS A 173 -8.31 4.76 30.97
C HIS A 173 -8.18 6.21 30.48
N ARG A 174 -9.14 6.65 29.69
CA ARG A 174 -9.12 7.97 29.06
C ARG A 174 -8.99 9.09 30.08
N HIS A 175 -9.65 8.97 31.23
CA HIS A 175 -9.50 9.92 32.34
C HIS A 175 -8.03 10.04 32.81
N VAL A 176 -7.34 8.91 33.01
CA VAL A 176 -5.95 8.91 33.49
C VAL A 176 -5.01 9.57 32.48
N THR A 177 -5.17 9.26 31.19
CA THR A 177 -4.35 9.84 30.13
C THR A 177 -4.63 11.33 29.92
N SER A 178 -5.86 11.81 30.16
CA SER A 178 -6.21 13.23 30.09
C SER A 178 -5.52 14.07 31.17
N LEU A 179 -5.16 13.46 32.33
CA LEU A 179 -4.42 14.15 33.39
C LEU A 179 -3.04 14.66 32.96
N LEU A 180 -2.51 14.11 31.88
CA LEU A 180 -1.24 14.52 31.30
C LEU A 180 -1.36 15.80 30.47
N HIS A 181 -2.54 16.22 30.04
CA HIS A 181 -2.73 17.36 29.16
C HIS A 181 -2.46 18.68 29.88
N ARG A 182 -1.77 19.58 29.17
CA ARG A 182 -1.62 21.00 29.47
C ARG A 182 -2.23 21.76 28.30
N ILE A 183 -3.26 22.54 28.57
CA ILE A 183 -4.11 23.19 27.58
C ILE A 183 -4.00 24.68 27.73
N ASP A 184 -3.58 25.35 26.66
CA ASP A 184 -3.44 26.79 26.59
C ASP A 184 -4.35 27.37 25.51
N THR A 185 -5.09 28.44 25.81
CA THR A 185 -5.74 29.26 24.81
C THR A 185 -4.81 30.37 24.35
N LYS A 186 -4.64 30.48 23.04
CA LYS A 186 -3.87 31.54 22.37
C LYS A 186 -4.81 32.49 21.65
N GLU A 187 -4.31 33.58 21.10
CA GLU A 187 -5.14 34.56 20.37
C GLU A 187 -5.97 33.87 19.25
N CYS A 188 -5.38 32.91 18.57
CA CYS A 188 -5.99 32.27 17.38
C CYS A 188 -6.60 30.89 17.64
N GLY A 189 -6.49 30.31 18.83
CA GLY A 189 -7.01 28.96 19.08
C GLY A 189 -6.51 28.29 20.34
N VAL A 190 -6.42 26.97 20.31
CA VAL A 190 -6.08 26.10 21.45
C VAL A 190 -4.84 25.28 21.15
N GLU A 191 -3.92 25.24 22.10
CA GLU A 191 -2.74 24.36 22.14
C GLU A 191 -2.90 23.31 23.23
N VAL A 192 -2.46 22.10 22.96
CA VAL A 192 -2.43 20.99 23.91
C VAL A 192 -1.03 20.36 23.91
N THR A 193 -0.35 20.42 25.05
CA THR A 193 0.98 19.84 25.23
C THR A 193 0.92 18.80 26.36
N PRO A 194 0.76 17.50 26.06
CA PRO A 194 0.87 16.47 27.07
C PRO A 194 2.25 16.47 27.72
N VAL A 195 2.36 16.12 29.00
CA VAL A 195 3.67 16.07 29.69
C VAL A 195 4.44 14.80 29.37
N LEU A 196 3.73 13.73 29.04
CA LEU A 196 4.30 12.44 28.65
C LEU A 196 3.63 11.94 27.37
N SER A 197 4.39 11.23 26.56
CA SER A 197 3.88 10.32 25.54
C SER A 197 4.13 8.88 25.98
N PHE A 198 3.45 7.94 25.33
CA PHE A 198 3.56 6.52 25.64
C PHE A 198 3.81 5.75 24.33
N ASP A 199 4.83 4.90 24.32
CA ASP A 199 5.11 3.97 23.23
C ASP A 199 5.37 2.55 23.78
N GLU A 200 5.68 1.60 22.90
CA GLU A 200 5.97 0.21 23.29
C GLU A 200 7.13 0.05 24.28
N ARG A 201 7.97 1.07 24.41
CA ARG A 201 9.10 1.11 25.35
C ARG A 201 8.72 1.70 26.71
N GLY A 202 7.48 2.18 26.84
CA GLY A 202 6.95 2.78 28.06
C GLY A 202 6.76 4.30 27.94
N HIS A 203 6.75 5.01 29.06
CA HIS A 203 6.53 6.43 29.12
C HIS A 203 7.78 7.21 28.72
N GLN A 204 7.60 8.18 27.83
CA GLN A 204 8.63 9.10 27.36
C GLN A 204 8.23 10.54 27.69
N LYS A 205 9.20 11.43 27.90
CA LYS A 205 8.90 12.86 27.98
C LYS A 205 8.36 13.33 26.62
N ASN A 206 7.18 13.95 26.64
CA ASN A 206 6.60 14.48 25.42
C ASN A 206 7.23 15.82 25.04
N ASP A 207 7.50 16.01 23.76
CA ASP A 207 7.99 17.26 23.16
C ASP A 207 7.01 17.82 22.11
N THR A 208 5.89 17.14 21.87
CA THR A 208 4.93 17.49 20.83
C THR A 208 3.79 18.35 21.38
N THR A 209 3.50 19.44 20.67
CA THR A 209 2.35 20.31 20.90
C THR A 209 1.34 20.10 19.77
N TYR A 210 0.10 19.81 20.13
CA TYR A 210 -1.04 19.75 19.23
C TYR A 210 -1.78 21.08 19.23
N PHE A 211 -2.27 21.52 18.07
CA PHE A 211 -2.95 22.82 17.98
C PHE A 211 -4.17 22.76 17.04
N VAL A 212 -5.14 23.62 17.35
CA VAL A 212 -6.26 23.95 16.47
C VAL A 212 -6.43 25.45 16.49
N TYR A 213 -6.27 26.09 15.33
CA TYR A 213 -6.32 27.55 15.17
C TYR A 213 -7.35 27.93 14.12
N GLY A 214 -7.93 29.12 14.26
CA GLY A 214 -8.92 29.64 13.31
C GLY A 214 -8.75 31.12 13.04
N PHE A 215 -9.10 31.50 11.83
CA PHE A 215 -9.00 32.85 11.31
C PHE A 215 -10.20 33.16 10.41
N THR A 216 -10.62 34.46 10.38
CA THR A 216 -11.47 34.94 9.27
C THR A 216 -10.67 34.96 7.96
N ALA A 217 -11.30 35.17 6.84
CA ALA A 217 -10.62 35.27 5.54
C ALA A 217 -9.48 36.31 5.54
N GLU A 218 -9.61 37.37 6.32
CA GLU A 218 -8.64 38.46 6.47
C GLU A 218 -7.54 38.16 7.50
N GLY A 219 -7.69 37.09 8.27
CA GLY A 219 -6.72 36.67 9.30
C GLY A 219 -7.05 37.18 10.72
N ASN A 220 -8.29 37.57 10.98
CA ASN A 220 -8.70 37.97 12.34
C ASN A 220 -8.96 36.73 13.21
N ALA A 221 -8.63 36.84 14.50
CA ALA A 221 -8.76 35.80 15.50
C ALA A 221 -10.22 35.56 15.98
N PRO A 222 -10.49 34.37 16.58
CA PRO A 222 -11.75 34.11 17.30
C PRO A 222 -11.90 35.00 18.52
N LYS A 223 -13.15 35.09 19.02
CA LYS A 223 -13.51 35.92 20.16
C LYS A 223 -13.44 35.22 21.50
N GLU A 224 -13.85 33.94 21.53
CA GLU A 224 -13.98 33.16 22.76
C GLU A 224 -13.57 31.73 22.53
N PHE A 225 -13.15 31.06 23.60
CA PHE A 225 -12.59 29.68 23.53
C PHE A 225 -13.30 28.74 24.50
N TYR A 226 -13.42 27.47 24.11
CA TYR A 226 -13.94 26.37 24.92
C TYR A 226 -12.93 25.21 24.88
N PRO A 227 -11.81 25.32 25.63
CA PRO A 227 -10.62 24.47 25.39
C PRO A 227 -10.72 23.05 25.95
N THR A 228 -11.80 22.72 26.69
CA THR A 228 -12.04 21.37 27.21
C THR A 228 -13.36 20.82 26.71
N VAL A 229 -13.43 19.49 26.60
CA VAL A 229 -14.67 18.78 26.21
C VAL A 229 -15.82 19.23 27.12
N GLU A 230 -15.64 19.26 28.44
CA GLU A 230 -16.63 19.69 29.41
C GLU A 230 -17.09 21.15 29.19
N SER A 231 -16.18 22.06 28.88
CA SER A 231 -16.53 23.46 28.62
C SER A 231 -17.35 23.64 27.35
N PHE A 232 -17.13 22.78 26.34
CA PHE A 232 -17.83 22.84 25.05
C PHE A 232 -19.16 22.08 25.06
N ILE A 233 -19.16 20.79 25.43
CA ILE A 233 -20.40 20.00 25.37
C ILE A 233 -21.34 20.27 26.57
N GLY A 234 -20.79 20.71 27.69
CA GLY A 234 -21.53 20.89 28.96
C GLY A 234 -21.67 19.60 29.75
N GLU A 235 -22.12 19.72 31.00
CA GLU A 235 -22.37 18.57 31.87
C GLU A 235 -23.61 17.78 31.35
N GLY A 236 -23.39 16.52 30.97
CA GLY A 236 -24.44 15.68 30.39
C GLY A 236 -24.75 15.98 28.91
N GLY A 237 -23.98 16.85 28.25
CA GLY A 237 -24.08 17.11 26.82
C GLY A 237 -23.32 16.11 25.97
N SER A 238 -23.32 16.34 24.66
CA SER A 238 -22.56 15.54 23.68
C SER A 238 -22.05 16.41 22.53
N PHE A 239 -21.14 15.85 21.70
CA PHE A 239 -20.72 16.54 20.48
C PHE A 239 -21.83 16.72 19.44
N LEU A 240 -22.93 15.98 19.55
CA LEU A 240 -24.12 16.14 18.70
C LEU A 240 -25.03 17.27 19.16
N ILE A 241 -25.00 17.61 20.47
CA ILE A 241 -25.79 18.69 21.10
C ILE A 241 -24.89 19.43 22.09
N PRO A 242 -23.89 20.19 21.61
CA PRO A 242 -22.99 20.87 22.53
C PRO A 242 -23.69 22.11 23.17
N GLU A 243 -23.51 22.24 24.50
CA GLU A 243 -24.09 23.35 25.26
C GLU A 243 -23.62 24.71 24.72
N ALA A 244 -22.31 24.83 24.43
CA ALA A 244 -21.72 26.07 23.93
C ALA A 244 -22.33 26.56 22.61
N VAL A 245 -22.84 25.63 21.79
CA VAL A 245 -23.54 25.97 20.53
C VAL A 245 -25.02 26.28 20.77
N ARG A 246 -25.65 25.45 21.62
CA ARG A 246 -27.11 25.52 21.83
C ARG A 246 -27.56 26.76 22.62
N VAL A 247 -26.84 27.10 23.70
CA VAL A 247 -27.32 28.10 24.68
C VAL A 247 -26.42 29.33 24.79
N GLU A 248 -25.60 29.64 23.83
CA GLU A 248 -24.72 30.82 23.84
C GLU A 248 -23.90 30.97 25.13
N LYS A 249 -23.39 29.87 25.63
CA LYS A 249 -22.53 29.86 26.81
C LYS A 249 -21.31 30.75 26.59
N THR A 250 -20.92 31.52 27.58
CA THR A 250 -19.70 32.34 27.55
C THR A 250 -18.48 31.45 27.69
N GLY A 251 -17.52 31.58 26.76
CA GLY A 251 -16.24 30.94 26.80
C GLY A 251 -15.19 31.71 27.61
N CYS A 252 -13.97 31.16 27.70
CA CYS A 252 -12.84 31.91 28.22
C CYS A 252 -12.15 32.77 27.13
N THR A 253 -11.28 33.66 27.54
CA THR A 253 -10.47 34.49 26.63
C THR A 253 -9.13 33.84 26.35
N ALA A 254 -8.34 34.38 25.42
CA ALA A 254 -6.93 34.02 25.22
C ALA A 254 -6.14 34.19 26.51
N GLY A 255 -5.14 33.31 26.72
CA GLY A 255 -4.30 33.30 27.92
C GLY A 255 -4.83 32.39 29.06
N CYS A 256 -5.93 31.68 28.85
CA CYS A 256 -6.41 30.69 29.81
C CYS A 256 -5.50 29.45 29.79
N HIS A 257 -5.15 28.94 30.98
CA HIS A 257 -4.35 27.71 31.16
C HIS A 257 -5.16 26.69 31.97
N LEU A 258 -5.26 25.48 31.49
CA LEU A 258 -5.96 24.37 32.13
C LEU A 258 -5.10 23.11 32.10
N GLU A 259 -5.25 22.28 33.11
CA GLU A 259 -4.51 21.02 33.25
C GLU A 259 -5.43 19.85 33.55
N GLY A 260 -5.03 18.66 33.11
CA GLY A 260 -5.66 17.42 33.50
C GLY A 260 -7.09 17.24 33.00
N LYS A 261 -7.42 17.75 31.82
CA LYS A 261 -8.76 17.69 31.18
C LYS A 261 -8.68 17.11 29.78
N GLU A 262 -9.79 16.51 29.30
CA GLU A 262 -9.96 16.21 27.87
C GLU A 262 -10.03 17.49 27.08
N ALA A 263 -9.22 17.57 26.03
CA ALA A 263 -9.05 18.78 25.24
C ALA A 263 -9.94 18.81 24.00
N VAL A 264 -10.33 20.02 23.61
CA VAL A 264 -10.98 20.32 22.33
C VAL A 264 -10.49 21.66 21.81
N GLY A 265 -10.16 21.71 20.54
CA GLY A 265 -9.93 22.96 19.82
C GLY A 265 -11.25 23.57 19.44
N ALA A 266 -11.93 24.21 20.40
CA ALA A 266 -13.21 24.85 20.14
C ALA A 266 -13.15 26.35 20.44
N PHE A 267 -13.70 27.14 19.53
CA PHE A 267 -13.73 28.59 19.62
C PHE A 267 -14.85 29.21 18.77
N ARG A 268 -15.27 30.40 19.16
CA ARG A 268 -16.35 31.16 18.55
C ARG A 268 -15.83 32.44 17.90
N PHE A 269 -16.25 32.71 16.67
CA PHE A 269 -16.00 33.97 15.97
C PHE A 269 -17.08 35.01 16.30
N GLU A 270 -16.82 36.24 15.88
CA GLU A 270 -17.82 37.32 15.93
C GLU A 270 -19.06 36.95 15.15
N ARG A 271 -20.20 37.29 15.72
CA ARG A 271 -21.52 37.18 15.09
C ARG A 271 -21.57 38.06 13.84
N ARG A 272 -22.14 37.56 12.76
CA ARG A 272 -22.17 38.23 11.46
C ARG A 272 -23.59 38.27 10.93
N LYS A 273 -23.95 39.41 10.33
CA LYS A 273 -25.18 39.56 9.56
C LYS A 273 -24.87 39.34 8.10
N LEU A 274 -25.55 38.40 7.48
CA LEU A 274 -25.40 38.02 6.10
C LEU A 274 -26.64 38.43 5.31
N LYS A 275 -26.46 39.31 4.34
CA LYS A 275 -27.54 39.64 3.37
C LYS A 275 -27.84 38.41 2.51
N ALA A 276 -28.92 38.50 1.73
CA ALA A 276 -29.27 37.50 0.74
C ALA A 276 -28.05 37.22 -0.20
N ASN A 277 -27.69 35.96 -0.35
CA ASN A 277 -26.57 35.49 -1.15
C ASN A 277 -25.17 35.96 -0.71
N GLU A 278 -25.05 36.59 0.46
CA GLU A 278 -23.77 36.98 1.04
C GLU A 278 -23.08 35.77 1.69
N SER A 279 -21.74 35.71 1.60
CA SER A 279 -20.92 34.66 2.17
C SER A 279 -19.92 35.22 3.17
N ILE A 280 -19.60 34.41 4.18
CA ILE A 280 -18.44 34.59 5.08
C ILE A 280 -17.49 33.43 4.96
N GLU A 281 -16.22 33.70 5.16
CA GLU A 281 -15.18 32.68 4.93
C GLU A 281 -14.19 32.62 6.11
N TYR A 282 -13.70 31.40 6.36
CA TYR A 282 -12.79 31.10 7.48
C TYR A 282 -11.69 30.16 7.04
N VAL A 283 -10.58 30.21 7.77
CA VAL A 283 -9.46 29.26 7.67
C VAL A 283 -9.30 28.59 9.02
N VAL A 284 -9.30 27.26 9.05
CA VAL A 284 -9.01 26.48 10.25
C VAL A 284 -7.75 25.66 10.00
N LEU A 285 -6.82 25.72 10.96
CA LEU A 285 -5.53 25.02 10.94
C LEU A 285 -5.49 24.04 12.09
N ALA A 286 -5.10 22.81 11.83
CA ALA A 286 -4.92 21.79 12.86
C ALA A 286 -3.61 21.01 12.61
N GLY A 287 -2.88 20.67 13.66
CA GLY A 287 -1.62 19.97 13.48
C GLY A 287 -0.92 19.56 14.77
N ALA A 288 0.27 18.99 14.63
CA ALA A 288 1.14 18.58 15.70
C ALA A 288 2.59 18.96 15.35
N THR A 289 3.31 19.53 16.30
CA THR A 289 4.70 19.97 16.09
C THR A 289 5.55 19.78 17.34
N GLY A 290 6.80 19.34 17.18
CA GLY A 290 7.80 19.29 18.25
C GLY A 290 8.38 20.66 18.63
N GLU A 291 8.15 21.69 17.79
CA GLU A 291 8.70 23.03 18.01
C GLU A 291 7.60 24.08 18.16
N LYS A 292 7.38 24.58 19.38
CA LYS A 292 6.38 25.65 19.63
C LYS A 292 6.59 26.90 18.77
N ALA A 293 7.83 27.25 18.48
CA ALA A 293 8.15 28.38 17.62
C ALA A 293 7.65 28.23 16.17
N SER A 294 7.48 26.99 15.70
CA SER A 294 7.00 26.72 14.36
C SER A 294 5.50 27.02 14.18
N ILE A 295 4.69 26.98 15.24
CA ILE A 295 3.27 27.30 15.20
C ILE A 295 3.02 28.74 14.75
N SER A 296 3.78 29.70 15.29
CA SER A 296 3.69 31.11 14.86
C SER A 296 4.01 31.29 13.37
N LYS A 297 4.98 30.54 12.86
CA LYS A 297 5.31 30.50 11.43
C LYS A 297 4.16 29.93 10.60
N ILE A 298 3.53 28.83 11.05
CA ILE A 298 2.36 28.19 10.41
C ILE A 298 1.22 29.21 10.27
N CYS A 299 0.91 29.93 11.33
CA CYS A 299 -0.12 30.98 11.28
C CYS A 299 0.20 32.07 10.24
N THR A 300 1.47 32.47 10.15
CA THR A 300 1.92 33.45 9.16
C THR A 300 1.82 32.94 7.73
N LEU A 301 2.05 31.64 7.53
CA LEU A 301 2.02 31.03 6.20
C LEU A 301 0.60 30.73 5.69
N PHE A 302 -0.34 30.38 6.59
CA PHE A 302 -1.64 29.83 6.20
C PHE A 302 -2.85 30.56 6.84
N GLY A 303 -2.64 31.56 7.68
CA GLY A 303 -3.67 32.21 8.49
C GLY A 303 -4.64 33.13 7.70
N THR A 304 -4.50 33.28 6.41
CA THR A 304 -5.47 34.01 5.55
C THR A 304 -5.98 33.13 4.42
N LYS A 305 -7.19 33.41 3.95
CA LYS A 305 -7.78 32.70 2.80
C LYS A 305 -6.84 32.63 1.60
N LYS A 306 -6.26 33.78 1.19
CA LYS A 306 -5.36 33.84 0.04
C LYS A 306 -4.14 32.93 0.17
N GLN A 307 -3.55 32.89 1.37
CA GLN A 307 -2.40 32.01 1.64
C GLN A 307 -2.80 30.53 1.58
N ALA A 308 -3.91 30.16 2.18
CA ALA A 308 -4.42 28.79 2.17
C ALA A 308 -4.86 28.34 0.75
N GLU A 309 -5.50 29.21 -0.05
CA GLU A 309 -5.81 28.94 -1.46
C GLU A 309 -4.56 28.73 -2.32
N ASN A 310 -3.53 29.54 -2.10
CA ASN A 310 -2.25 29.36 -2.79
C ASN A 310 -1.59 28.00 -2.44
N GLU A 311 -1.68 27.58 -1.18
CA GLU A 311 -1.16 26.28 -0.76
C GLU A 311 -1.99 25.14 -1.36
N LEU A 312 -3.33 25.23 -1.38
CA LEU A 312 -4.18 24.26 -2.05
C LEU A 312 -3.80 24.08 -3.53
N ALA A 313 -3.54 25.18 -4.24
CA ALA A 313 -3.13 25.10 -5.64
C ALA A 313 -1.80 24.36 -5.80
N LYS A 314 -0.83 24.56 -4.89
CA LYS A 314 0.43 23.82 -4.88
C LYS A 314 0.19 22.34 -4.57
N VAL A 315 -0.63 22.00 -3.58
CA VAL A 315 -0.99 20.62 -3.20
C VAL A 315 -1.59 19.89 -4.39
N LYS A 316 -2.61 20.49 -5.04
CA LYS A 316 -3.24 19.89 -6.24
C LYS A 316 -2.21 19.62 -7.35
N LYS A 317 -1.38 20.59 -7.66
CA LYS A 317 -0.33 20.45 -8.69
C LYS A 317 0.67 19.35 -8.32
N TYR A 318 1.18 19.40 -7.09
CA TYR A 318 2.21 18.46 -6.62
C TYR A 318 1.76 17.01 -6.72
N TRP A 319 0.57 16.68 -6.20
CA TRP A 319 0.10 15.30 -6.19
C TRP A 319 -0.32 14.81 -7.59
N THR A 320 -0.85 15.69 -8.44
CA THR A 320 -1.11 15.35 -9.84
C THR A 320 0.19 15.02 -10.59
N GLU A 321 1.25 15.80 -10.39
CA GLU A 321 2.55 15.58 -11.04
C GLU A 321 3.30 14.37 -10.43
N LYS A 322 3.04 14.03 -9.17
CA LYS A 322 3.64 12.88 -8.50
C LYS A 322 3.20 11.56 -9.12
N VAL A 323 1.96 11.46 -9.57
CA VAL A 323 1.46 10.32 -10.35
C VAL A 323 1.83 10.53 -11.82
N ASN A 324 3.08 10.22 -12.15
CA ASN A 324 3.68 10.49 -13.45
C ASN A 324 3.53 9.34 -14.48
N VAL A 325 2.53 8.48 -14.28
CA VAL A 325 2.10 7.46 -15.23
C VAL A 325 0.67 7.77 -15.67
N GLU A 326 0.45 7.86 -16.97
CA GLU A 326 -0.89 8.11 -17.54
C GLU A 326 -1.19 7.11 -18.64
N PHE A 327 -2.40 6.57 -18.62
CA PHE A 327 -2.96 5.73 -19.66
C PHE A 327 -4.02 6.51 -20.41
N GLU A 328 -4.01 6.42 -21.75
CA GLU A 328 -5.12 6.87 -22.60
C GLU A 328 -5.58 5.64 -23.40
N THR A 329 -6.68 5.08 -22.95
CA THR A 329 -7.38 3.96 -23.58
C THR A 329 -8.60 4.49 -24.36
N GLY A 330 -9.55 3.67 -24.68
CA GLY A 330 -10.77 4.12 -25.33
C GLY A 330 -11.82 4.73 -24.40
N ASP A 331 -11.64 4.64 -23.07
CA ASP A 331 -12.61 5.06 -22.04
C ASP A 331 -11.97 6.00 -21.01
N GLU A 332 -12.37 7.28 -21.05
CA GLU A 332 -11.86 8.32 -20.15
C GLU A 332 -12.16 8.02 -18.66
N ALA A 333 -13.25 7.34 -18.35
CA ALA A 333 -13.55 6.98 -16.96
C ALA A 333 -12.58 5.91 -16.44
N THR A 334 -12.26 4.95 -17.28
CA THR A 334 -11.22 3.95 -17.00
C THR A 334 -9.85 4.61 -16.80
N ASP A 335 -9.46 5.54 -17.69
CA ASP A 335 -8.18 6.24 -17.61
C ASP A 335 -8.05 7.02 -16.29
N ASN A 336 -9.10 7.73 -15.86
CA ASN A 336 -9.14 8.43 -14.58
C ASN A 336 -9.10 7.45 -13.38
N TYR A 337 -9.76 6.30 -13.51
CA TYR A 337 -9.73 5.28 -12.45
C TYR A 337 -8.33 4.66 -12.30
N LEU A 338 -7.65 4.35 -13.41
CA LEU A 338 -6.28 3.87 -13.45
C LEU A 338 -5.31 4.87 -12.79
N LYS A 339 -5.57 6.17 -12.90
CA LYS A 339 -4.78 7.20 -12.23
C LYS A 339 -4.85 7.09 -10.71
N TRP A 340 -6.02 6.77 -10.14
CA TRP A 340 -6.17 6.46 -8.72
C TRP A 340 -5.46 5.17 -8.30
N ILE A 341 -5.50 4.14 -9.15
CA ILE A 341 -4.72 2.92 -8.90
C ILE A 341 -3.23 3.22 -8.86
N CYS A 342 -2.71 4.05 -9.77
CA CYS A 342 -1.31 4.50 -9.76
C CYS A 342 -0.97 5.37 -8.54
N PHE A 343 -1.95 6.02 -7.91
CA PHE A 343 -1.73 6.81 -6.70
C PHE A 343 -1.56 5.93 -5.43
N GLN A 344 -2.17 4.75 -5.39
CA GLN A 344 -2.17 3.89 -4.20
C GLN A 344 -0.77 3.44 -3.72
N PRO A 345 0.22 3.09 -4.59
CA PRO A 345 1.58 2.80 -4.14
C PRO A 345 2.25 3.95 -3.39
N ILE A 346 1.94 5.19 -3.76
CA ILE A 346 2.42 6.39 -3.05
C ILE A 346 1.80 6.44 -1.65
N LEU A 347 0.49 6.15 -1.53
CA LEU A 347 -0.20 6.10 -0.24
C LEU A 347 0.40 5.05 0.69
N ARG A 348 0.72 3.85 0.17
CA ARG A 348 1.38 2.82 0.97
C ARG A 348 2.74 3.26 1.51
N ARG A 349 3.51 3.98 0.71
CA ARG A 349 4.79 4.55 1.16
C ARG A 349 4.60 5.54 2.31
N ILE A 350 3.55 6.38 2.26
CA ILE A 350 3.28 7.43 3.25
C ILE A 350 2.70 6.86 4.54
N TYR A 351 1.67 6.03 4.43
CA TYR A 351 0.90 5.54 5.58
C TYR A 351 1.45 4.23 6.18
N GLY A 352 2.26 3.50 5.43
CA GLY A 352 2.72 2.17 5.86
C GLY A 352 1.56 1.18 5.92
N CYS A 353 1.47 0.41 7.01
CA CYS A 353 0.39 -0.56 7.24
C CYS A 353 -0.78 0.01 8.05
N SER A 354 -0.84 1.33 8.25
CA SER A 354 -1.76 1.98 9.18
C SER A 354 -2.55 3.09 8.52
N PHE A 355 -3.74 2.76 8.07
CA PHE A 355 -4.69 3.69 7.46
C PHE A 355 -6.12 3.35 7.84
N LEU A 356 -6.92 4.39 8.16
CA LEU A 356 -8.34 4.27 8.52
C LEU A 356 -9.11 3.46 7.47
N PRO A 357 -10.08 2.62 7.85
CA PRO A 357 -10.43 2.19 9.21
C PRO A 357 -9.71 0.90 9.64
N TYR A 358 -8.84 0.39 8.81
CA TYR A 358 -8.17 -0.91 8.94
C TYR A 358 -6.70 -0.68 9.28
N HIS A 359 -6.40 -0.27 10.50
CA HIS A 359 -5.03 -0.03 10.87
C HIS A 359 -4.65 -0.77 12.17
N ASP A 360 -3.38 -1.00 12.32
CA ASP A 360 -2.81 -1.71 13.45
C ASP A 360 -2.39 -0.70 14.52
N TYR A 361 -3.19 -0.62 15.57
CA TYR A 361 -2.92 0.29 16.68
C TYR A 361 -1.60 -0.05 17.37
N GLY A 362 -0.76 0.96 17.57
CA GLY A 362 0.44 0.89 18.39
C GLY A 362 1.66 0.21 17.76
N LYS A 363 1.50 -0.49 16.65
CA LYS A 363 2.63 -1.23 16.08
C LYS A 363 3.34 -0.53 14.93
N GLY A 364 2.67 0.26 14.14
CA GLY A 364 3.28 0.98 13.03
C GLY A 364 4.23 0.14 12.17
N GLY A 365 5.03 0.79 11.36
CA GLY A 365 6.04 0.13 10.54
C GLY A 365 5.47 -0.50 9.26
N ARG A 366 6.34 -1.15 8.51
CA ARG A 366 6.01 -1.83 7.26
C ARG A 366 6.36 -3.29 7.37
N GLY A 367 5.49 -4.17 6.86
CA GLY A 367 5.83 -5.57 6.67
C GLY A 367 7.00 -5.72 5.69
N TRP A 368 7.84 -6.72 5.91
CA TRP A 368 8.98 -7.00 5.03
C TRP A 368 8.55 -7.22 3.57
N ARG A 369 7.56 -8.07 3.35
CA ARG A 369 6.98 -8.34 2.03
C ARG A 369 6.47 -7.08 1.35
N ASP A 370 5.74 -6.25 2.11
CA ASP A 370 5.08 -5.05 1.59
C ASP A 370 6.08 -4.04 1.07
N LEU A 371 7.19 -3.84 1.79
CA LEU A 371 8.22 -2.90 1.37
C LEU A 371 8.83 -3.25 0.01
N TRP A 372 9.17 -4.52 -0.21
CA TRP A 372 9.75 -4.96 -1.47
C TRP A 372 8.76 -4.81 -2.62
N GLN A 373 7.49 -5.13 -2.41
CA GLN A 373 6.46 -5.00 -3.42
C GLN A 373 6.06 -3.55 -3.71
N ASP A 374 6.08 -2.69 -2.70
CA ASP A 374 5.87 -1.25 -2.90
C ASP A 374 6.95 -0.65 -3.80
N CYS A 375 8.19 -1.12 -3.70
CA CYS A 375 9.28 -0.70 -4.59
C CYS A 375 9.03 -1.06 -6.06
N LEU A 376 8.26 -2.11 -6.38
CA LEU A 376 7.94 -2.47 -7.78
C LEU A 376 7.28 -1.32 -8.54
N ALA A 377 6.28 -0.69 -7.93
CA ALA A 377 5.60 0.46 -8.56
C ALA A 377 6.47 1.73 -8.55
N LEU A 378 7.20 1.96 -7.45
CA LEU A 378 8.07 3.14 -7.33
C LEU A 378 9.21 3.13 -8.35
N LEU A 379 9.76 1.96 -8.68
CA LEU A 379 10.79 1.81 -9.73
C LEU A 379 10.33 2.35 -11.08
N ILE A 380 9.05 2.22 -11.40
CA ILE A 380 8.48 2.67 -12.67
C ILE A 380 8.03 4.13 -12.59
N MET A 381 7.45 4.54 -11.47
CA MET A 381 6.81 5.85 -11.35
C MET A 381 7.72 6.92 -10.74
N ASN A 382 8.30 6.65 -9.56
CA ASN A 382 9.12 7.59 -8.80
C ASN A 382 10.40 6.89 -8.29
N PRO A 383 11.37 6.59 -9.16
CA PRO A 383 12.52 5.74 -8.82
C PRO A 383 13.59 6.42 -7.95
N SER A 384 13.44 7.71 -7.62
CA SER A 384 14.37 8.42 -6.75
C SER A 384 14.52 7.70 -5.41
N ASN A 385 15.75 7.47 -4.95
CA ASN A 385 16.11 6.76 -3.72
C ASN A 385 15.80 5.25 -3.69
N VAL A 386 15.15 4.66 -4.69
CA VAL A 386 14.82 3.22 -4.66
C VAL A 386 16.08 2.35 -4.64
N ARG A 387 17.16 2.75 -5.33
CA ARG A 387 18.46 2.06 -5.26
C ARG A 387 18.96 1.94 -3.82
N GLN A 388 18.98 3.05 -3.10
CA GLN A 388 19.45 3.06 -1.71
C GLN A 388 18.50 2.29 -0.79
N MET A 389 17.18 2.37 -1.02
CA MET A 389 16.20 1.56 -0.29
C MET A 389 16.45 0.05 -0.46
N ILE A 390 16.71 -0.40 -1.69
CA ILE A 390 17.02 -1.82 -1.97
C ILE A 390 18.28 -2.25 -1.21
N VAL A 391 19.36 -1.49 -1.32
CA VAL A 391 20.63 -1.80 -0.63
C VAL A 391 20.42 -1.87 0.88
N ASP A 392 19.81 -0.86 1.48
CA ASP A 392 19.60 -0.79 2.94
C ASP A 392 18.68 -1.91 3.43
N ASN A 393 17.69 -2.30 2.64
CA ASN A 393 16.73 -3.34 3.00
C ASN A 393 17.38 -4.74 3.11
N TYR A 394 18.44 -5.03 2.32
CA TYR A 394 19.20 -6.27 2.50
C TYR A 394 19.85 -6.35 3.89
N GLY A 395 20.10 -5.22 4.56
CA GLY A 395 20.57 -5.18 5.95
C GLY A 395 19.63 -5.80 6.98
N GLY A 396 18.40 -6.16 6.61
CA GLY A 396 17.45 -6.90 7.43
C GLY A 396 17.52 -8.42 7.26
N VAL A 397 18.33 -8.94 6.35
CA VAL A 397 18.55 -10.39 6.15
C VAL A 397 19.49 -10.92 7.22
N ARG A 398 19.12 -12.06 7.85
CA ARG A 398 20.00 -12.79 8.77
C ARG A 398 20.92 -13.75 8.02
N ILE A 399 22.08 -14.01 8.59
CA ILE A 399 23.07 -14.94 8.00
C ILE A 399 22.55 -16.38 7.87
N ASP A 400 21.46 -16.77 8.53
CA ASP A 400 20.80 -18.06 8.36
C ASP A 400 19.75 -18.08 7.21
N GLY A 401 19.69 -17.02 6.42
CA GLY A 401 18.77 -16.87 5.28
C GLY A 401 17.35 -16.43 5.64
N THR A 402 17.04 -16.23 6.93
CA THR A 402 15.79 -15.58 7.36
C THR A 402 15.96 -14.05 7.36
N ASN A 403 14.96 -13.32 7.82
CA ASN A 403 15.00 -11.85 7.87
C ASN A 403 14.23 -11.28 9.06
N ALA A 404 14.47 -10.02 9.36
CA ALA A 404 13.62 -9.25 10.24
C ALA A 404 12.21 -9.13 9.63
N THR A 405 11.18 -9.20 10.46
CA THR A 405 9.79 -9.24 9.98
C THR A 405 9.26 -7.85 9.67
N ILE A 406 9.73 -6.83 10.38
CA ILE A 406 9.25 -5.45 10.29
C ILE A 406 10.42 -4.51 10.03
N ILE A 407 10.17 -3.53 9.16
CA ILE A 407 11.08 -2.41 8.92
C ILE A 407 10.65 -1.28 9.85
N GLY A 408 11.60 -0.70 10.58
CA GLY A 408 11.38 0.40 11.49
C GLY A 408 10.96 1.71 10.79
N ASN A 409 10.83 2.75 11.58
CA ASN A 409 10.39 4.06 11.08
C ASN A 409 11.42 4.76 10.17
N LYS A 410 12.69 4.39 10.31
CA LYS A 410 13.78 4.91 9.50
C LYS A 410 14.28 3.87 8.52
N GLN A 411 14.70 4.31 7.36
CA GLN A 411 15.35 3.45 6.37
C GLN A 411 16.56 2.73 6.99
N GLY A 412 16.67 1.41 6.78
CA GLY A 412 17.73 0.58 7.35
C GLY A 412 17.56 0.24 8.85
N GLU A 413 16.45 0.60 9.45
CA GLU A 413 16.09 0.19 10.81
C GLU A 413 15.16 -1.02 10.76
N PHE A 414 15.49 -2.07 11.52
CA PHE A 414 14.73 -3.31 11.52
C PHE A 414 14.28 -3.68 12.93
N ILE A 415 13.09 -4.26 13.00
CA ILE A 415 12.50 -4.84 14.20
C ILE A 415 12.35 -6.35 13.97
N ALA A 416 12.90 -7.14 14.88
CA ALA A 416 12.97 -8.59 14.74
C ALA A 416 11.61 -9.22 14.50
N ASP A 417 10.63 -8.90 15.33
CA ASP A 417 9.23 -9.30 15.19
C ASP A 417 8.33 -8.53 16.16
N ARG A 418 7.03 -8.53 15.89
CA ARG A 418 6.00 -8.07 16.84
C ARG A 418 5.92 -9.03 18.02
N ASN A 419 5.92 -8.49 19.25
CA ASN A 419 5.75 -9.24 20.48
C ASN A 419 6.85 -10.30 20.76
N ASN A 420 8.04 -10.19 20.17
CA ASN A 420 9.13 -11.16 20.29
C ASN A 420 8.73 -12.60 19.91
N ILE A 421 7.75 -12.77 19.06
CA ILE A 421 7.35 -14.07 18.52
C ILE A 421 8.10 -14.28 17.21
N THR A 422 8.94 -15.30 17.17
CA THR A 422 9.62 -15.68 15.94
C THR A 422 8.65 -16.27 14.95
N ARG A 423 8.55 -15.67 13.78
CA ARG A 423 7.84 -16.23 12.63
C ARG A 423 8.77 -16.27 11.45
N VAL A 424 8.98 -17.43 10.88
CA VAL A 424 9.64 -17.60 9.59
C VAL A 424 8.53 -17.66 8.53
N TRP A 425 8.54 -16.69 7.65
CA TRP A 425 7.58 -16.56 6.54
C TRP A 425 8.29 -16.99 5.28
N MET A 426 7.82 -18.06 4.67
CA MET A 426 8.55 -18.69 3.58
C MET A 426 8.66 -17.85 2.31
N ASP A 427 7.74 -16.93 2.09
CA ASP A 427 7.78 -16.01 0.95
C ASP A 427 8.75 -14.84 1.11
N HIS A 428 9.19 -14.55 2.34
CA HIS A 428 9.97 -13.34 2.63
C HIS A 428 11.32 -13.30 1.88
N ALA A 429 11.94 -14.42 1.65
CA ALA A 429 13.20 -14.50 0.90
C ALA A 429 13.03 -14.46 -0.64
N PHE A 430 11.79 -14.53 -1.12
CA PHE A 430 11.46 -14.49 -2.54
C PHE A 430 11.42 -13.06 -3.09
N TRP A 431 10.75 -12.13 -2.38
CA TRP A 431 10.47 -10.78 -2.86
C TRP A 431 11.68 -9.89 -3.06
N PRO A 432 12.74 -9.96 -2.24
CA PRO A 432 13.95 -9.14 -2.44
C PRO A 432 14.54 -9.29 -3.84
N PHE A 433 14.64 -10.51 -4.35
CA PHE A 433 15.19 -10.71 -5.69
C PHE A 433 14.23 -10.26 -6.79
N VAL A 434 12.90 -10.47 -6.65
CA VAL A 434 11.91 -10.00 -7.64
C VAL A 434 12.04 -8.49 -7.84
N THR A 435 12.12 -7.73 -6.75
CA THR A 435 12.31 -6.27 -6.81
C THR A 435 13.67 -5.88 -7.35
N THR A 436 14.74 -6.56 -6.90
CA THR A 436 16.10 -6.27 -7.40
C THR A 436 16.20 -6.58 -8.89
N ARG A 437 15.58 -7.66 -9.37
CA ARG A 437 15.54 -7.98 -10.80
C ARG A 437 14.86 -6.87 -11.62
N LEU A 438 13.72 -6.37 -11.17
CA LEU A 438 13.05 -5.23 -11.83
C LEU A 438 13.96 -3.99 -11.85
N TYR A 439 14.67 -3.73 -10.74
CA TYR A 439 15.64 -2.63 -10.68
C TYR A 439 16.74 -2.79 -11.73
N LEU A 440 17.34 -3.99 -11.84
CA LEU A 440 18.37 -4.29 -12.84
C LEU A 440 17.85 -4.13 -14.26
N ASP A 441 16.64 -4.60 -14.53
CA ASP A 441 16.00 -4.47 -15.84
C ASP A 441 15.74 -3.01 -16.20
N GLN A 442 15.24 -2.21 -15.26
CA GLN A 442 14.93 -0.79 -15.48
C GLN A 442 16.18 0.09 -15.66
N THR A 443 17.26 -0.21 -14.95
CA THR A 443 18.42 0.69 -14.86
C THR A 443 19.67 0.18 -15.58
N GLY A 444 19.83 -1.16 -15.65
CA GLY A 444 21.07 -1.79 -16.07
C GLY A 444 22.24 -1.51 -15.13
N ASP A 445 21.95 -1.19 -13.83
CA ASP A 445 22.95 -0.96 -12.78
C ASP A 445 23.36 -2.29 -12.13
N MET A 446 24.25 -3.04 -12.80
CA MET A 446 24.76 -4.29 -12.26
C MET A 446 25.68 -4.10 -11.04
N GLU A 447 26.21 -2.89 -10.83
CA GLU A 447 27.11 -2.59 -9.71
C GLU A 447 26.40 -2.71 -8.35
N VAL A 448 25.09 -2.53 -8.31
CA VAL A 448 24.30 -2.71 -7.07
C VAL A 448 24.48 -4.11 -6.46
N LEU A 449 24.74 -5.12 -7.29
CA LEU A 449 24.96 -6.50 -6.84
C LEU A 449 26.26 -6.67 -6.02
N PHE A 450 27.22 -5.75 -6.17
CA PHE A 450 28.49 -5.74 -5.44
C PHE A 450 28.49 -4.83 -4.21
N GLU A 451 27.41 -4.06 -3.98
CA GLU A 451 27.30 -3.25 -2.76
C GLU A 451 27.37 -4.12 -1.52
N LYS A 452 28.16 -3.68 -0.54
CA LYS A 452 28.38 -4.43 0.70
C LYS A 452 27.42 -3.97 1.79
N VAL A 453 26.68 -4.93 2.34
CA VAL A 453 25.63 -4.72 3.35
C VAL A 453 25.89 -5.65 4.54
N PRO A 454 25.72 -5.19 5.80
CA PRO A 454 25.83 -6.07 6.96
C PRO A 454 24.58 -6.95 7.06
N TYR A 455 24.72 -8.15 7.63
CA TYR A 455 23.59 -9.00 7.99
C TYR A 455 22.96 -8.56 9.31
N PHE A 456 21.64 -8.69 9.41
CA PHE A 456 20.90 -8.46 10.64
C PHE A 456 21.19 -9.56 11.66
N LYS A 457 21.28 -9.18 12.93
CA LYS A 457 21.48 -10.11 14.05
C LYS A 457 20.61 -9.72 15.24
N ASP A 458 19.96 -10.70 15.81
CA ASP A 458 19.18 -10.59 17.04
C ASP A 458 19.29 -11.89 17.86
N LEU A 459 18.42 -12.06 18.82
CA LEU A 459 18.33 -13.26 19.67
C LEU A 459 17.99 -14.53 18.85
N GLN A 460 17.35 -14.40 17.69
CA GLN A 460 16.90 -15.54 16.90
C GLN A 460 18.07 -16.25 16.21
N SER A 461 18.00 -17.56 16.17
CA SER A 461 18.99 -18.41 15.51
C SER A 461 18.36 -19.68 14.93
N MET A 462 19.13 -20.46 14.19
CA MET A 462 18.68 -21.73 13.63
C MET A 462 17.38 -21.61 12.82
N ARG A 463 17.26 -20.56 12.00
CA ARG A 463 16.06 -20.26 11.21
C ARG A 463 14.80 -20.16 12.07
N GLY A 464 14.92 -19.48 13.22
CA GLY A 464 13.80 -19.23 14.14
C GLY A 464 13.42 -20.38 15.07
N THR A 465 14.17 -21.49 15.07
CA THR A 465 13.86 -22.65 15.93
C THR A 465 14.65 -22.64 17.25
N ALA A 466 15.61 -21.74 17.43
CA ALA A 466 16.41 -21.60 18.62
C ALA A 466 16.77 -20.14 18.92
N HIS A 467 17.31 -19.92 20.12
CA HIS A 467 17.86 -18.64 20.52
C HIS A 467 19.38 -18.72 20.65
N ASP A 468 20.07 -17.70 20.16
CA ASP A 468 21.51 -17.51 20.38
C ASP A 468 21.76 -17.11 21.83
N LYS A 469 22.33 -18.03 22.62
CA LYS A 469 22.56 -17.85 24.08
C LYS A 469 23.64 -16.82 24.39
N PHE A 470 24.44 -16.44 23.41
CA PHE A 470 25.54 -15.48 23.56
C PHE A 470 25.16 -14.08 23.07
N TRP A 471 24.05 -13.93 22.37
CA TRP A 471 23.58 -12.62 21.95
C TRP A 471 22.96 -11.85 23.12
N ASN A 472 23.25 -10.55 23.17
CA ASN A 472 22.63 -9.59 24.08
C ASN A 472 22.57 -8.20 23.41
N SER A 473 21.95 -7.21 24.05
CA SER A 473 21.82 -5.85 23.49
C SER A 473 23.14 -5.15 23.21
N GLU A 474 24.22 -5.48 23.95
CA GLU A 474 25.56 -4.92 23.75
C GLU A 474 26.23 -5.45 22.48
N TYR A 475 25.88 -6.68 22.06
CA TYR A 475 26.33 -7.22 20.78
C TYR A 475 25.86 -6.34 19.61
N GLY A 476 24.68 -5.74 19.71
CA GLY A 476 24.02 -4.96 18.69
C GLY A 476 23.28 -5.82 17.66
N GLN A 477 22.84 -5.18 16.58
CA GLN A 477 21.95 -5.78 15.56
C GLN A 477 22.66 -6.14 14.23
N LYS A 478 23.98 -6.28 14.25
CA LYS A 478 24.77 -6.63 13.06
C LYS A 478 25.58 -7.89 13.31
N GLN A 479 25.57 -8.82 12.35
CA GLN A 479 26.34 -10.05 12.42
C GLN A 479 27.83 -9.78 12.53
N LYS A 480 28.49 -10.45 13.47
CA LYS A 480 29.94 -10.35 13.67
C LYS A 480 30.65 -11.64 13.27
N THR A 481 31.95 -11.49 13.01
CA THR A 481 32.90 -12.57 12.82
C THR A 481 33.46 -13.05 14.16
N GLU A 482 34.12 -14.20 14.19
CA GLU A 482 34.86 -14.71 15.37
C GLU A 482 35.94 -13.72 15.86
N ARG A 483 36.38 -12.79 15.02
CA ARG A 483 37.33 -11.70 15.35
C ARG A 483 36.65 -10.43 15.86
N ASP A 484 35.34 -10.48 16.18
CA ASP A 484 34.50 -9.36 16.65
C ASP A 484 34.39 -8.16 15.68
N HIS A 485 34.54 -8.40 14.38
CA HIS A 485 34.31 -7.42 13.33
C HIS A 485 32.92 -7.61 12.72
N ILE A 486 32.23 -6.55 12.35
CA ILE A 486 30.98 -6.65 11.59
C ILE A 486 31.29 -7.27 10.23
N TYR A 487 30.55 -8.30 9.86
CA TYR A 487 30.62 -8.93 8.55
C TYR A 487 29.75 -8.21 7.53
N PHE A 488 30.28 -8.01 6.33
CA PHE A 488 29.60 -7.38 5.20
C PHE A 488 29.62 -8.33 4.00
N GLY A 489 28.46 -8.83 3.61
CA GLY A 489 28.28 -9.55 2.35
C GLY A 489 27.85 -8.61 1.23
N THR A 490 27.98 -9.04 0.00
CA THR A 490 27.42 -8.30 -1.15
C THR A 490 25.89 -8.47 -1.23
N VAL A 491 25.19 -7.57 -1.90
CA VAL A 491 23.75 -7.74 -2.22
C VAL A 491 23.54 -9.09 -2.92
N LEU A 492 24.42 -9.46 -3.86
CA LEU A 492 24.34 -10.75 -4.53
C LEU A 492 24.51 -11.94 -3.55
N GLU A 493 25.38 -11.81 -2.55
CA GLU A 493 25.54 -12.84 -1.51
C GLU A 493 24.26 -13.02 -0.70
N HIS A 494 23.58 -11.91 -0.32
CA HIS A 494 22.30 -11.96 0.38
C HIS A 494 21.21 -12.65 -0.47
N ILE A 495 21.14 -12.33 -1.77
CA ILE A 495 20.20 -12.96 -2.71
C ILE A 495 20.46 -14.47 -2.79
N LEU A 496 21.70 -14.86 -2.99
CA LEU A 496 22.10 -16.27 -3.07
C LEU A 496 21.77 -17.01 -1.78
N LEU A 497 22.14 -16.44 -0.64
CA LEU A 497 21.89 -17.03 0.67
C LEU A 497 20.41 -17.32 0.90
N GLN A 498 19.55 -16.33 0.68
CA GLN A 498 18.12 -16.49 0.90
C GLN A 498 17.51 -17.58 0.01
N ASN A 499 17.84 -17.59 -1.28
CA ASN A 499 17.27 -18.55 -2.23
C ASN A 499 17.89 -19.96 -2.10
N LEU A 500 19.16 -20.08 -1.75
CA LEU A 500 19.80 -21.38 -1.49
C LEU A 500 19.28 -22.00 -0.18
N CYS A 501 19.16 -21.23 0.90
CA CYS A 501 18.56 -21.73 2.15
C CYS A 501 17.15 -22.25 1.91
N ALA A 502 16.34 -21.52 1.12
CA ALA A 502 15.00 -21.93 0.75
C ALA A 502 14.97 -23.29 0.02
N PHE A 503 15.90 -23.54 -0.92
CA PHE A 503 15.99 -24.82 -1.63
C PHE A 503 16.20 -26.03 -0.70
N TYR A 504 16.90 -25.86 0.42
CA TYR A 504 17.17 -26.91 1.39
C TYR A 504 16.15 -27.01 2.54
N ASP A 505 15.27 -26.01 2.69
CA ASP A 505 14.25 -25.97 3.75
C ASP A 505 12.96 -26.67 3.31
N VAL A 506 13.01 -28.00 3.24
CA VAL A 506 11.94 -28.83 2.69
C VAL A 506 11.31 -29.75 3.74
N GLY A 507 10.06 -30.16 3.50
CA GLY A 507 9.34 -31.15 4.29
C GLY A 507 9.50 -32.58 3.77
N GLU A 508 8.55 -33.46 4.13
CA GLU A 508 8.57 -34.89 3.80
C GLU A 508 8.38 -35.16 2.30
N HIS A 509 7.66 -34.28 1.59
CA HIS A 509 7.40 -34.41 0.16
C HIS A 509 8.45 -33.71 -0.71
N ASN A 510 9.51 -33.17 -0.05
CA ASN A 510 10.58 -32.42 -0.71
C ASN A 510 10.11 -31.08 -1.33
N GLU A 511 8.97 -30.58 -0.85
CA GLU A 511 8.47 -29.24 -1.10
C GLU A 511 8.86 -28.32 0.09
N MET A 512 8.86 -27.02 -0.12
CA MET A 512 9.33 -26.10 0.91
C MET A 512 8.41 -26.09 2.14
N ARG A 513 8.99 -26.13 3.33
CA ARG A 513 8.26 -26.09 4.59
C ARG A 513 7.51 -24.78 4.74
N LEU A 514 6.24 -24.85 5.14
CA LEU A 514 5.38 -23.67 5.31
C LEU A 514 5.78 -22.81 6.52
N HIS A 515 6.31 -23.43 7.59
CA HIS A 515 6.65 -22.75 8.83
C HIS A 515 5.50 -21.88 9.37
N GLY A 516 5.75 -20.56 9.57
CA GLY A 516 4.78 -19.63 10.09
C GLY A 516 3.69 -19.19 9.12
N ALA A 517 3.93 -19.29 7.84
CA ALA A 517 3.05 -19.10 6.67
C ALA A 517 3.89 -18.77 5.41
N ASP A 518 3.24 -18.61 4.27
CA ASP A 518 3.81 -18.00 3.07
C ASP A 518 3.14 -16.62 2.80
N TRP A 519 2.94 -16.25 1.54
CA TRP A 519 2.21 -15.03 1.17
C TRP A 519 0.81 -14.96 1.83
N ASN A 520 0.17 -16.09 1.99
CA ASN A 520 -1.08 -16.19 2.72
C ASN A 520 -0.79 -16.33 4.23
N ASP A 521 -0.79 -15.21 4.92
CA ASP A 521 -0.52 -15.09 6.37
C ASP A 521 -1.40 -15.95 7.25
N ALA A 522 -2.54 -16.38 6.73
CA ALA A 522 -3.52 -17.15 7.46
C ALA A 522 -3.36 -18.66 7.28
N LEU A 523 -2.29 -19.13 6.62
CA LEU A 523 -1.85 -20.53 6.58
C LEU A 523 -0.85 -20.82 7.70
N ASP A 524 -1.17 -20.44 8.92
CA ASP A 524 -0.25 -20.33 10.06
C ASP A 524 -0.39 -21.44 11.12
N MET A 525 -1.03 -22.57 10.79
CA MET A 525 -1.28 -23.65 11.74
C MET A 525 -0.68 -25.00 11.32
N ALA A 526 0.18 -25.02 10.32
CA ALA A 526 0.79 -26.24 9.79
C ALA A 526 2.31 -26.28 10.00
N TRP A 527 2.76 -25.97 11.20
CA TRP A 527 4.17 -25.80 11.56
C TRP A 527 5.05 -27.01 11.39
N GLU A 528 4.49 -28.21 11.66
CA GLU A 528 5.32 -29.42 11.75
C GLU A 528 5.54 -30.05 10.39
N LYS A 529 4.46 -30.23 9.59
CA LYS A 529 4.49 -30.97 8.34
C LYS A 529 3.93 -30.18 7.14
N GLY A 530 3.47 -28.95 7.36
CA GLY A 530 2.97 -28.10 6.28
C GLY A 530 4.08 -27.79 5.26
N GLU A 531 3.74 -27.92 3.98
CA GLU A 531 4.62 -27.57 2.86
C GLU A 531 3.88 -26.66 1.87
N SER A 532 4.61 -25.73 1.22
CA SER A 532 4.12 -24.85 0.18
C SER A 532 4.70 -25.21 -1.18
N VAL A 533 3.93 -25.94 -1.96
CA VAL A 533 4.26 -26.20 -3.38
C VAL A 533 4.22 -24.91 -4.18
N ALA A 534 3.31 -23.98 -3.80
CA ALA A 534 3.20 -22.65 -4.41
C ALA A 534 4.55 -21.92 -4.37
N PHE A 535 5.19 -21.84 -3.19
CA PHE A 535 6.47 -21.16 -3.06
C PHE A 535 7.65 -22.03 -3.51
N THR A 536 7.55 -23.35 -3.53
CA THR A 536 8.54 -24.18 -4.23
C THR A 536 8.59 -23.81 -5.72
N CYS A 537 7.43 -23.61 -6.37
CA CYS A 537 7.38 -23.08 -7.74
C CYS A 537 8.03 -21.70 -7.85
N ALA A 538 7.69 -20.77 -6.95
CA ALA A 538 8.20 -19.41 -6.95
C ALA A 538 9.74 -19.37 -6.87
N TYR A 539 10.33 -20.11 -5.94
CA TYR A 539 11.78 -20.18 -5.78
C TYR A 539 12.49 -20.91 -6.92
N ALA A 540 11.86 -21.91 -7.54
CA ALA A 540 12.39 -22.50 -8.76
C ALA A 540 12.53 -21.44 -9.88
N GLY A 541 11.53 -20.58 -10.01
CA GLY A 541 11.59 -19.43 -10.92
C GLY A 541 12.71 -18.44 -10.54
N ASN A 542 12.85 -18.10 -9.25
CA ASN A 542 13.92 -17.23 -8.79
C ASN A 542 15.31 -17.80 -9.08
N LEU A 543 15.57 -19.07 -8.76
CA LEU A 543 16.87 -19.71 -9.02
C LEU A 543 17.25 -19.63 -10.50
N ARG A 544 16.29 -19.88 -11.40
CA ARG A 544 16.50 -19.75 -12.84
C ARG A 544 16.79 -18.30 -13.26
N ASN A 545 16.06 -17.34 -12.71
CA ASN A 545 16.25 -15.92 -13.01
C ASN A 545 17.56 -15.38 -12.42
N ILE A 546 17.99 -15.84 -11.22
CA ILE A 546 19.29 -15.51 -10.65
C ILE A 546 20.39 -16.04 -11.55
N ALA A 547 20.28 -17.29 -12.02
CA ALA A 547 21.26 -17.87 -12.96
C ALA A 547 21.38 -17.04 -14.25
N LYS A 548 20.24 -16.60 -14.82
CA LYS A 548 20.22 -15.68 -15.96
C LYS A 548 20.93 -14.36 -15.62
N THR A 549 20.66 -13.79 -14.44
CA THR A 549 21.29 -12.54 -13.98
C THR A 549 22.80 -12.69 -13.84
N LEU A 550 23.28 -13.83 -13.33
CA LEU A 550 24.72 -14.10 -13.22
C LEU A 550 25.40 -14.13 -14.60
N ARG A 551 24.78 -14.73 -15.61
CA ARG A 551 25.30 -14.71 -17.00
C ARG A 551 25.33 -13.31 -17.59
N GLN A 552 24.27 -12.52 -17.37
CA GLN A 552 24.25 -11.11 -17.78
C GLN A 552 25.29 -10.27 -17.04
N LEU A 553 25.52 -10.56 -15.75
CA LEU A 553 26.57 -9.91 -14.96
C LEU A 553 27.95 -10.18 -15.51
N GLU A 554 28.26 -11.45 -15.87
CA GLU A 554 29.52 -11.82 -16.50
C GLU A 554 29.73 -11.10 -17.86
N GLU A 555 28.69 -11.05 -18.68
CA GLU A 555 28.74 -10.41 -20.00
C GLU A 555 28.93 -8.88 -19.91
N ILE A 556 28.20 -8.22 -19.00
CA ILE A 556 28.19 -6.74 -18.89
C ILE A 556 29.39 -6.22 -18.11
N SER A 557 29.72 -6.82 -16.95
CA SER A 557 30.79 -6.35 -16.06
C SER A 557 32.17 -6.91 -16.42
N GLY A 558 32.22 -8.02 -17.17
CA GLY A 558 33.46 -8.77 -17.41
C GLY A 558 33.98 -9.52 -16.18
N SER A 559 33.26 -9.49 -15.06
CA SER A 559 33.62 -10.25 -13.83
C SER A 559 33.16 -11.67 -13.99
N SER A 560 34.10 -12.64 -13.84
CA SER A 560 33.78 -14.09 -13.93
C SER A 560 33.69 -14.77 -12.58
N LYS A 561 33.87 -14.02 -11.47
CA LYS A 561 33.99 -14.59 -10.12
C LYS A 561 33.39 -13.63 -9.09
N ILE A 562 32.90 -14.21 -8.00
CA ILE A 562 32.44 -13.48 -6.80
C ILE A 562 33.06 -14.14 -5.55
N GLU A 563 33.12 -13.32 -4.48
CA GLU A 563 33.46 -13.81 -3.14
C GLU A 563 32.16 -13.91 -2.32
N ILE A 564 32.01 -15.03 -1.59
CA ILE A 564 30.89 -15.25 -0.66
C ILE A 564 31.43 -15.83 0.65
N ALA A 565 30.64 -15.77 1.72
CA ALA A 565 31.00 -16.34 3.03
C ALA A 565 31.39 -17.81 2.88
N HIS A 566 32.49 -18.22 3.55
CA HIS A 566 32.97 -19.58 3.51
C HIS A 566 31.92 -20.60 3.94
N GLU A 567 31.11 -20.25 4.92
CA GLU A 567 30.02 -21.10 5.43
C GLU A 567 29.02 -21.50 4.36
N MET A 568 28.82 -20.67 3.32
CA MET A 568 27.89 -20.92 2.21
C MET A 568 28.37 -22.03 1.25
N GLU A 569 29.61 -22.52 1.38
CA GLU A 569 30.13 -23.59 0.52
C GLU A 569 29.24 -24.83 0.51
N ASP A 570 28.70 -25.21 1.69
CA ASP A 570 27.78 -26.33 1.82
C ASP A 570 26.52 -26.19 0.98
N LEU A 571 25.98 -24.94 0.89
CA LEU A 571 24.77 -24.65 0.14
C LEU A 571 24.94 -24.73 -1.38
N LEU A 572 26.20 -24.76 -1.86
CA LEU A 572 26.52 -24.94 -3.27
C LEU A 572 26.58 -26.42 -3.66
N ALA A 573 26.44 -27.35 -2.70
CA ALA A 573 26.39 -28.78 -3.01
C ALA A 573 25.33 -29.07 -4.08
N GLY A 574 25.71 -29.91 -5.06
CA GLY A 574 24.87 -30.14 -6.24
C GLY A 574 25.01 -31.56 -6.78
N SER A 575 24.11 -32.47 -6.41
CA SER A 575 23.91 -33.74 -7.09
C SER A 575 22.43 -34.11 -7.07
N VAL A 576 21.98 -34.86 -8.06
CA VAL A 576 20.58 -35.31 -8.14
C VAL A 576 20.23 -36.17 -6.92
N GLU A 577 21.16 -37.00 -6.45
CA GLU A 577 20.95 -37.87 -5.27
C GLU A 577 20.74 -37.04 -3.97
N LEU A 578 21.36 -35.85 -3.88
CA LEU A 578 21.11 -34.93 -2.78
C LEU A 578 19.74 -34.25 -2.94
N TYR A 579 19.38 -33.88 -4.17
CA TYR A 579 18.13 -33.17 -4.42
C TYR A 579 16.89 -34.04 -4.14
N GLU A 580 16.99 -35.33 -4.39
CA GLU A 580 15.92 -36.31 -4.13
C GLU A 580 15.76 -36.69 -2.65
N ASP A 581 16.76 -36.43 -1.82
CA ASP A 581 16.78 -36.83 -0.41
C ASP A 581 16.45 -35.63 0.52
N ALA A 582 15.20 -35.49 0.88
CA ALA A 582 14.72 -34.44 1.77
C ALA A 582 15.42 -34.41 3.14
N ALA A 583 15.72 -35.60 3.71
CA ALA A 583 16.39 -35.67 5.01
C ALA A 583 17.86 -35.18 4.93
N ARG A 584 18.56 -35.48 3.83
CA ARG A 584 19.91 -34.95 3.61
C ARG A 584 19.90 -33.44 3.34
N LYS A 585 18.89 -32.90 2.62
CA LYS A 585 18.70 -31.45 2.43
C LYS A 585 18.50 -30.76 3.77
N GLN A 586 17.60 -31.26 4.62
CA GLN A 586 17.36 -30.74 5.96
C GLN A 586 18.60 -30.77 6.85
N ALA A 587 19.36 -31.92 6.83
CA ALA A 587 20.57 -32.05 7.61
C ALA A 587 21.68 -31.07 7.14
N LEU A 588 21.81 -30.84 5.84
CA LEU A 588 22.74 -29.87 5.28
C LEU A 588 22.39 -28.45 5.75
N LEU A 589 21.13 -28.06 5.64
CA LEU A 589 20.68 -26.74 6.09
C LEU A 589 20.86 -26.54 7.60
N ALA A 590 20.54 -27.57 8.40
CA ALA A 590 20.76 -27.54 9.86
C ALA A 590 22.24 -27.39 10.19
N GLY A 591 23.13 -28.09 9.47
CA GLY A 591 24.57 -27.96 9.60
C GLY A 591 25.08 -26.55 9.27
N TYR A 592 24.60 -25.97 8.19
CA TYR A 592 24.88 -24.57 7.83
C TYR A 592 24.41 -23.59 8.92
N ALA A 593 23.13 -23.68 9.31
CA ALA A 593 22.56 -22.80 10.33
C ALA A 593 23.31 -22.89 11.68
N LYS A 594 23.81 -24.09 12.02
CA LYS A 594 24.61 -24.31 13.24
C LYS A 594 25.96 -23.61 13.17
N LYS A 595 26.64 -23.62 12.01
CA LYS A 595 27.88 -22.85 11.79
C LYS A 595 27.69 -21.36 11.98
N CYS A 596 26.49 -20.84 11.65
CA CYS A 596 26.13 -19.42 11.72
C CYS A 596 25.36 -19.02 13.00
N GLU A 597 25.26 -19.90 14.02
CA GLU A 597 24.40 -19.69 15.19
C GLU A 597 24.74 -18.40 15.96
N HIS A 598 26.03 -18.09 16.16
CA HIS A 598 26.49 -16.88 16.85
C HIS A 598 27.34 -16.01 15.93
N ASN A 599 28.63 -16.24 15.86
CA ASN A 599 29.57 -15.56 14.96
C ASN A 599 29.92 -16.48 13.79
N ILE A 600 30.33 -15.88 12.67
CA ILE A 600 30.86 -16.61 11.50
C ILE A 600 32.37 -16.44 11.44
N SER A 601 33.09 -17.30 10.66
CA SER A 601 34.55 -17.23 10.53
C SER A 601 35.04 -15.86 10.02
N GLY A 602 34.28 -15.28 9.09
CA GLY A 602 34.66 -14.07 8.33
C GLY A 602 35.61 -14.37 7.17
N ASP A 603 35.88 -15.63 6.92
CA ASP A 603 36.62 -16.05 5.72
C ASP A 603 35.68 -16.15 4.52
N THR A 604 36.21 -15.99 3.30
CA THR A 604 35.44 -16.05 2.04
C THR A 604 35.99 -17.12 1.12
N ILE A 605 35.13 -17.60 0.22
CA ILE A 605 35.50 -18.46 -0.91
C ILE A 605 35.20 -17.72 -2.22
N VAL A 606 36.00 -18.06 -3.24
CA VAL A 606 35.84 -17.53 -4.59
C VAL A 606 35.07 -18.53 -5.44
N VAL A 607 33.93 -18.10 -6.00
CA VAL A 607 33.06 -18.92 -6.84
C VAL A 607 32.99 -18.35 -8.24
N ARG A 608 33.03 -19.20 -9.26
CA ARG A 608 32.87 -18.79 -10.67
C ARG A 608 31.39 -18.58 -11.00
N LEU A 609 31.06 -17.48 -11.71
CA LEU A 609 29.67 -17.15 -12.07
C LEU A 609 29.02 -18.19 -12.97
N ASP A 610 29.75 -18.73 -13.97
CA ASP A 610 29.24 -19.77 -14.86
C ASP A 610 28.90 -21.08 -14.12
N GLN A 611 29.75 -21.50 -13.16
CA GLN A 611 29.54 -22.70 -12.34
C GLN A 611 28.35 -22.50 -11.37
N LEU A 612 28.27 -21.31 -10.79
CA LEU A 612 27.16 -20.94 -9.91
C LEU A 612 25.81 -20.89 -10.67
N ALA A 613 25.81 -20.28 -11.86
CA ALA A 613 24.61 -20.25 -12.70
C ALA A 613 24.15 -21.68 -13.05
N ALA A 614 25.07 -22.56 -13.47
CA ALA A 614 24.74 -23.96 -13.77
C ALA A 614 24.22 -24.73 -12.54
N ASN A 615 24.77 -24.46 -11.34
CA ASN A 615 24.28 -25.04 -10.09
C ASN A 615 22.84 -24.64 -9.78
N LEU A 616 22.53 -23.34 -9.91
CA LEU A 616 21.18 -22.82 -9.66
C LEU A 616 20.16 -23.32 -10.71
N GLU A 617 20.54 -23.38 -11.98
CA GLU A 617 19.72 -23.96 -13.06
C GLU A 617 19.41 -25.44 -12.79
N GLY A 618 20.43 -26.23 -12.38
CA GLY A 618 20.23 -27.63 -12.02
C GLY A 618 19.25 -27.84 -10.87
N LYS A 619 19.31 -26.98 -9.83
CA LYS A 619 18.35 -26.98 -8.73
C LYS A 619 16.93 -26.61 -9.22
N ALA A 620 16.80 -25.54 -10.00
CA ALA A 620 15.52 -25.09 -10.54
C ALA A 620 14.87 -26.14 -11.44
N ASP A 621 15.63 -26.74 -12.35
CA ASP A 621 15.13 -27.74 -13.29
C ASP A 621 14.64 -29.01 -12.55
N TRP A 622 15.38 -29.42 -11.52
CA TRP A 622 14.97 -30.54 -10.68
C TRP A 622 13.67 -30.24 -9.95
N MET A 623 13.55 -29.07 -9.30
CA MET A 623 12.32 -28.64 -8.60
C MET A 623 11.11 -28.65 -9.54
N MET A 624 11.22 -28.00 -10.69
CA MET A 624 10.11 -27.92 -11.66
C MET A 624 9.72 -29.30 -12.18
N LYS A 625 10.68 -30.20 -12.40
CA LYS A 625 10.40 -31.58 -12.82
C LYS A 625 9.70 -32.37 -11.74
N ASN A 626 10.14 -32.24 -10.47
CA ASN A 626 9.54 -32.89 -9.31
C ASN A 626 8.07 -32.48 -9.12
N ILE A 627 7.81 -31.16 -9.15
CA ILE A 627 6.45 -30.61 -9.00
C ILE A 627 5.54 -31.11 -10.11
N ARG A 628 5.96 -31.06 -11.37
CA ARG A 628 5.17 -31.58 -12.51
C ARG A 628 4.82 -33.05 -12.36
N ALA A 629 5.72 -33.84 -11.82
CA ALA A 629 5.52 -35.29 -11.67
C ALA A 629 4.58 -35.63 -10.51
N ASN A 630 4.65 -34.88 -9.41
CA ASN A 630 4.02 -35.28 -8.16
C ASN A 630 2.80 -34.46 -7.78
N GLU A 631 2.71 -33.17 -8.23
CA GLU A 631 1.71 -32.24 -7.69
C GLU A 631 0.53 -31.94 -8.65
N TRP A 632 0.51 -32.52 -9.84
CA TRP A 632 -0.58 -32.33 -10.78
C TRP A 632 -1.86 -33.09 -10.35
N VAL A 633 -2.94 -32.36 -10.12
CA VAL A 633 -4.30 -32.87 -9.85
C VAL A 633 -5.05 -32.96 -11.19
N LYS A 634 -5.68 -34.09 -11.46
CA LYS A 634 -6.48 -34.30 -12.68
C LYS A 634 -7.98 -34.19 -12.40
N ASP A 635 -8.71 -33.51 -13.29
CA ASP A 635 -10.16 -33.44 -13.33
C ASP A 635 -10.66 -33.63 -14.78
N GLY A 636 -10.85 -34.87 -15.17
CA GLY A 636 -11.15 -35.24 -16.57
C GLY A 636 -10.01 -34.87 -17.51
N GLU A 637 -10.27 -33.96 -18.46
CA GLU A 637 -9.28 -33.44 -19.40
C GLU A 637 -8.54 -32.22 -18.82
N ASP A 638 -9.02 -31.65 -17.72
CA ASP A 638 -8.48 -30.49 -17.06
C ASP A 638 -7.66 -30.85 -15.80
N GLY A 639 -7.10 -29.87 -15.15
CA GLY A 639 -6.35 -30.05 -13.92
C GLY A 639 -5.69 -28.76 -13.43
N TRP A 640 -5.07 -28.88 -12.29
CA TRP A 640 -4.31 -27.81 -11.61
C TRP A 640 -3.24 -28.41 -10.71
N PHE A 641 -2.36 -27.57 -10.13
CA PHE A 641 -1.38 -28.05 -9.16
C PHE A 641 -1.94 -28.02 -7.74
N ASN A 642 -1.66 -29.07 -6.94
CA ASN A 642 -1.77 -28.97 -5.50
C ASN A 642 -0.79 -27.92 -4.99
N GLY A 643 -1.27 -26.91 -4.28
CA GLY A 643 -0.44 -25.80 -3.78
C GLY A 643 0.12 -26.03 -2.39
N TYR A 644 -0.44 -26.98 -1.60
CA TYR A 644 -0.08 -27.13 -0.18
C TYR A 644 -0.22 -28.54 0.33
N TYR A 645 0.57 -28.84 1.40
CA TYR A 645 0.37 -29.96 2.30
C TYR A 645 0.00 -29.44 3.69
N ASP A 646 -0.95 -30.14 4.34
CA ASP A 646 -1.40 -29.78 5.70
C ASP A 646 -0.43 -30.32 6.78
N ASN A 647 -0.73 -30.03 8.06
CA ASN A 647 0.11 -30.44 9.18
C ASN A 647 0.14 -31.96 9.43
N HIS A 648 -0.63 -32.74 8.68
CA HIS A 648 -0.58 -34.21 8.67
C HIS A 648 0.17 -34.75 7.44
N GLY A 649 0.74 -33.90 6.60
CA GLY A 649 1.43 -34.27 5.36
C GLY A 649 0.48 -34.75 4.26
N ARG A 650 -0.79 -34.28 4.22
CA ARG A 650 -1.76 -34.63 3.20
C ARG A 650 -1.90 -33.50 2.17
N LYS A 651 -2.08 -33.87 0.91
CA LYS A 651 -2.43 -32.88 -0.13
C LYS A 651 -3.71 -32.15 0.24
N VAL A 652 -3.68 -30.82 0.07
CA VAL A 652 -4.82 -29.95 0.42
C VAL A 652 -5.83 -29.88 -0.74
N GLU A 653 -5.35 -29.91 -1.97
CA GLU A 653 -6.16 -29.75 -3.16
C GLU A 653 -6.41 -31.07 -3.88
N GLY A 654 -7.56 -31.15 -4.54
CA GLY A 654 -7.99 -32.36 -5.26
C GLY A 654 -9.48 -32.38 -5.55
N VAL A 655 -9.88 -33.43 -6.26
CA VAL A 655 -11.27 -33.79 -6.49
C VAL A 655 -11.69 -34.72 -5.37
N MET A 656 -12.59 -34.28 -4.50
CA MET A 656 -13.12 -35.03 -3.35
C MET A 656 -14.54 -35.49 -3.65
N ASP A 657 -15.05 -36.48 -2.93
CA ASP A 657 -16.39 -37.05 -3.16
C ASP A 657 -17.52 -36.01 -3.16
N GLU A 658 -17.41 -34.98 -2.29
CA GLU A 658 -18.46 -33.96 -2.12
C GLU A 658 -18.05 -32.56 -2.57
N SER A 659 -16.77 -32.33 -2.89
CA SER A 659 -16.26 -31.00 -3.23
C SER A 659 -14.97 -31.03 -4.05
N VAL A 660 -14.75 -30.00 -4.86
CA VAL A 660 -13.47 -29.75 -5.52
C VAL A 660 -12.72 -28.72 -4.69
N ARG A 661 -11.46 -29.05 -4.33
CA ARG A 661 -10.57 -28.15 -3.60
C ARG A 661 -9.50 -27.61 -4.54
N MET A 662 -9.57 -26.34 -4.85
CA MET A 662 -8.62 -25.61 -5.67
C MET A 662 -8.26 -24.28 -5.01
N MET A 663 -6.98 -23.96 -4.97
CA MET A 663 -6.46 -22.67 -4.48
C MET A 663 -5.73 -21.95 -5.61
N LEU A 664 -5.98 -20.64 -5.75
CA LEU A 664 -5.41 -19.84 -6.84
C LEU A 664 -3.90 -19.65 -6.70
N THR A 665 -3.39 -19.51 -5.45
CA THR A 665 -1.99 -19.20 -5.16
C THR A 665 -1.01 -20.18 -5.80
N GLY A 666 -1.28 -21.49 -5.70
CA GLY A 666 -0.44 -22.53 -6.32
C GLY A 666 -0.36 -22.38 -7.82
N GLN A 667 -1.47 -22.04 -8.46
CA GLN A 667 -1.56 -21.88 -9.90
C GLN A 667 -0.78 -20.66 -10.38
N VAL A 668 -0.91 -19.54 -9.67
CA VAL A 668 -0.20 -18.29 -10.00
C VAL A 668 1.31 -18.52 -10.04
N PHE A 669 1.87 -19.11 -9.01
CA PHE A 669 3.33 -19.33 -8.96
C PHE A 669 3.80 -20.44 -9.90
N ALA A 670 3.00 -21.46 -10.15
CA ALA A 670 3.32 -22.47 -11.16
C ALA A 670 3.39 -21.88 -12.58
N ILE A 671 2.52 -20.96 -12.92
CA ILE A 671 2.51 -20.25 -14.21
C ILE A 671 3.68 -19.27 -14.27
N MET A 672 3.83 -18.39 -13.27
CA MET A 672 4.82 -17.31 -13.22
C MET A 672 6.26 -17.85 -13.28
N SER A 673 6.54 -18.94 -12.58
CA SER A 673 7.88 -19.56 -12.55
C SER A 673 8.26 -20.28 -13.85
N GLY A 674 7.28 -20.61 -14.70
CA GLY A 674 7.45 -21.51 -15.83
C GLY A 674 7.46 -22.99 -15.43
N THR A 675 7.02 -23.32 -14.21
CA THR A 675 6.81 -24.71 -13.79
C THR A 675 5.68 -25.34 -14.59
N ALA A 676 4.53 -24.68 -14.76
CA ALA A 676 3.47 -25.15 -15.64
C ALA A 676 3.91 -25.13 -17.12
N THR A 677 3.67 -26.21 -17.86
CA THR A 677 3.79 -26.22 -19.34
C THR A 677 2.64 -25.41 -19.98
N GLU A 678 2.71 -25.11 -21.28
CA GLU A 678 1.66 -24.38 -21.96
C GLU A 678 0.31 -25.11 -21.86
N ASP A 679 0.26 -26.42 -22.14
CA ASP A 679 -0.95 -27.25 -22.01
C ASP A 679 -1.49 -27.23 -20.56
N GLN A 680 -0.61 -27.21 -19.57
CA GLN A 680 -1.00 -27.10 -18.15
C GLN A 680 -1.56 -25.72 -17.83
N VAL A 681 -1.02 -24.64 -18.40
CA VAL A 681 -1.57 -23.28 -18.21
C VAL A 681 -2.99 -23.19 -18.81
N GLU A 682 -3.20 -23.71 -20.02
CA GLU A 682 -4.55 -23.78 -20.62
C GLU A 682 -5.53 -24.54 -19.72
N SER A 683 -5.10 -25.68 -19.20
CA SER A 683 -5.90 -26.52 -18.31
C SER A 683 -6.23 -25.78 -16.99
N ILE A 684 -5.25 -25.09 -16.40
CA ILE A 684 -5.44 -24.24 -15.20
C ILE A 684 -6.46 -23.13 -15.48
N CYS A 685 -6.36 -22.44 -16.63
CA CYS A 685 -7.33 -21.40 -17.00
C CYS A 685 -8.76 -21.93 -17.05
N ARG A 686 -8.98 -23.10 -17.69
CA ARG A 686 -10.32 -23.71 -17.73
C ARG A 686 -10.80 -24.13 -16.34
N SER A 687 -9.93 -24.71 -15.52
CA SER A 687 -10.26 -25.09 -14.14
C SER A 687 -10.57 -23.88 -13.26
N ALA A 688 -9.79 -22.79 -13.36
CA ALA A 688 -10.03 -21.56 -12.63
C ALA A 688 -11.34 -20.88 -13.07
N ASP A 689 -11.64 -20.86 -14.36
CA ASP A 689 -12.92 -20.37 -14.88
C ASP A 689 -14.11 -21.18 -14.35
N LYS A 690 -13.95 -22.49 -14.22
CA LYS A 690 -15.00 -23.39 -13.74
C LYS A 690 -15.22 -23.33 -12.23
N TYR A 691 -14.16 -23.22 -11.44
CA TYR A 691 -14.21 -23.42 -9.99
C TYR A 691 -13.98 -22.16 -9.17
N LEU A 692 -13.22 -21.18 -9.67
CA LEU A 692 -12.84 -19.99 -8.92
C LEU A 692 -13.50 -18.70 -9.41
N TYR A 693 -13.91 -18.63 -10.70
CA TYR A 693 -14.51 -17.40 -11.22
C TYR A 693 -15.93 -17.19 -10.68
N ASP A 694 -16.15 -16.03 -10.07
CA ASP A 694 -17.45 -15.60 -9.57
C ASP A 694 -17.70 -14.14 -9.96
N GLN A 695 -18.58 -13.96 -10.93
CA GLN A 695 -18.92 -12.64 -11.45
C GLN A 695 -19.55 -11.72 -10.39
N LYS A 696 -20.34 -12.25 -9.46
CA LYS A 696 -20.99 -11.49 -8.41
C LYS A 696 -19.97 -10.97 -7.38
N ALA A 697 -18.99 -11.80 -7.05
CA ALA A 697 -17.89 -11.41 -6.14
C ALA A 697 -16.85 -10.54 -6.83
N GLY A 698 -16.87 -10.41 -8.15
CA GLY A 698 -16.01 -9.51 -8.91
C GLY A 698 -14.76 -10.15 -9.52
N GLY A 699 -14.69 -11.48 -9.66
CA GLY A 699 -13.57 -12.14 -10.34
C GLY A 699 -13.21 -13.51 -9.81
N TYR A 700 -11.90 -13.80 -9.74
CA TYR A 700 -11.39 -15.11 -9.32
C TYR A 700 -11.18 -15.15 -7.80
N ARG A 701 -11.86 -16.10 -7.14
CA ARG A 701 -11.72 -16.36 -5.70
C ARG A 701 -10.36 -16.96 -5.39
N LEU A 702 -9.87 -16.70 -4.17
CA LEU A 702 -8.58 -17.24 -3.72
C LEU A 702 -8.61 -18.76 -3.57
N ASN A 703 -9.75 -19.32 -3.17
CA ASN A 703 -9.97 -20.76 -3.08
C ASN A 703 -11.46 -21.11 -3.23
N THR A 704 -11.73 -22.37 -3.58
CA THR A 704 -13.08 -22.96 -3.52
C THR A 704 -13.54 -23.12 -2.07
N ASN A 705 -14.84 -23.25 -1.83
CA ASN A 705 -15.33 -23.57 -0.49
C ASN A 705 -14.97 -25.04 -0.13
N PHE A 706 -14.19 -25.21 0.93
CA PHE A 706 -13.79 -26.54 1.37
C PHE A 706 -14.85 -27.24 2.25
N HIS A 707 -15.88 -26.49 2.70
CA HIS A 707 -16.92 -26.96 3.60
C HIS A 707 -16.37 -27.62 4.88
N GLU A 708 -15.20 -27.18 5.32
CA GLU A 708 -14.43 -27.72 6.42
C GLU A 708 -13.62 -26.59 7.11
N GLU A 709 -13.61 -26.59 8.43
CA GLU A 709 -12.71 -25.75 9.23
C GLU A 709 -11.34 -26.40 9.34
N LYS A 710 -10.52 -26.24 8.28
CA LYS A 710 -9.23 -26.92 8.15
C LYS A 710 -8.13 -26.25 8.99
N PHE A 711 -8.25 -26.31 10.32
CA PHE A 711 -7.27 -25.74 11.26
C PHE A 711 -5.93 -26.49 11.30
N ASP A 712 -5.81 -27.62 10.66
CA ASP A 712 -4.54 -28.30 10.44
C ASP A 712 -3.72 -27.68 9.28
N LEU A 713 -4.24 -26.59 8.70
CA LEU A 713 -3.53 -25.80 7.69
C LEU A 713 -3.42 -24.32 8.13
N GLY A 714 -4.51 -23.67 8.52
CA GLY A 714 -4.44 -22.27 8.91
C GLY A 714 -5.75 -21.67 9.41
N ARG A 715 -5.62 -20.55 10.14
CA ARG A 715 -6.76 -19.79 10.69
C ARG A 715 -7.68 -19.22 9.60
N MET A 716 -7.24 -19.12 8.33
CA MET A 716 -8.11 -18.65 7.25
C MET A 716 -9.43 -19.42 7.18
N PHE A 717 -9.41 -20.73 7.46
CA PHE A 717 -10.61 -21.56 7.44
C PHE A 717 -11.58 -21.29 8.59
N GLY A 718 -11.19 -20.46 9.57
CA GLY A 718 -12.08 -19.91 10.58
C GLY A 718 -12.80 -18.62 10.15
N PHE A 719 -12.39 -18.00 9.04
CA PHE A 719 -13.13 -16.88 8.45
C PHE A 719 -14.36 -17.39 7.70
N ALA A 720 -15.42 -16.61 7.66
CA ALA A 720 -16.56 -16.92 6.80
C ALA A 720 -16.10 -17.04 5.34
N TYR A 721 -16.63 -18.01 4.61
CA TYR A 721 -16.27 -18.19 3.20
C TYR A 721 -16.68 -16.96 2.36
N GLY A 722 -15.75 -16.43 1.59
CA GLY A 722 -15.86 -15.20 0.83
C GLY A 722 -15.30 -13.97 1.54
N GLU A 723 -14.69 -14.17 2.72
CA GLU A 723 -14.04 -13.11 3.50
C GLU A 723 -12.53 -13.35 3.59
N LYS A 724 -11.75 -12.28 3.47
CA LYS A 724 -10.28 -12.32 3.59
C LYS A 724 -9.69 -13.44 2.73
N GLU A 725 -8.75 -14.20 3.27
CA GLU A 725 -8.06 -15.28 2.58
C GLU A 725 -8.94 -16.51 2.34
N ASN A 726 -10.13 -16.62 2.95
CA ASN A 726 -11.03 -17.77 2.74
C ASN A 726 -12.06 -17.52 1.63
N GLY A 727 -11.62 -17.60 0.39
CA GLY A 727 -12.50 -17.56 -0.77
C GLY A 727 -13.01 -16.19 -1.19
N ALA A 728 -12.48 -15.09 -0.65
CA ALA A 728 -12.70 -13.77 -1.23
C ALA A 728 -12.03 -13.65 -2.62
N VAL A 729 -12.47 -12.69 -3.43
CA VAL A 729 -11.69 -12.26 -4.59
C VAL A 729 -10.56 -11.38 -4.07
N PHE A 730 -9.41 -12.00 -3.81
CA PHE A 730 -8.26 -11.32 -3.23
C PHE A 730 -7.47 -10.62 -4.34
N SER A 731 -7.62 -9.30 -4.44
CA SER A 731 -7.17 -8.50 -5.58
C SER A 731 -5.70 -8.69 -5.89
N HIS A 732 -4.84 -8.77 -4.87
CA HIS A 732 -3.41 -8.94 -5.05
C HIS A 732 -3.06 -10.24 -5.78
N MET A 733 -3.60 -11.39 -5.34
CA MET A 733 -3.32 -12.67 -5.99
C MET A 733 -3.98 -12.75 -7.38
N ALA A 734 -5.17 -12.16 -7.56
CA ALA A 734 -5.83 -12.09 -8.85
C ALA A 734 -5.01 -11.28 -9.87
N VAL A 735 -4.45 -10.12 -9.49
CA VAL A 735 -3.57 -9.35 -10.38
C VAL A 735 -2.29 -10.11 -10.70
N MET A 736 -1.71 -10.82 -9.73
CA MET A 736 -0.52 -11.67 -9.98
C MET A 736 -0.85 -12.82 -10.94
N TYR A 737 -2.07 -13.38 -10.87
CA TYR A 737 -2.57 -14.37 -11.84
C TYR A 737 -2.59 -13.77 -13.26
N SER A 738 -3.16 -12.58 -13.42
CA SER A 738 -3.14 -11.87 -14.70
C SER A 738 -1.72 -11.64 -15.21
N ASN A 739 -0.84 -11.11 -14.35
CA ASN A 739 0.57 -10.86 -14.70
C ASN A 739 1.27 -12.13 -15.20
N ALA A 740 1.09 -13.24 -14.48
CA ALA A 740 1.66 -14.53 -14.85
C ALA A 740 1.15 -15.02 -16.22
N LEU A 741 -0.15 -14.88 -16.49
CA LEU A 741 -0.77 -15.24 -17.75
C LEU A 741 -0.21 -14.41 -18.91
N TYR A 742 -0.14 -13.09 -18.76
CA TYR A 742 0.46 -12.22 -19.79
C TYR A 742 1.91 -12.59 -20.08
N GLN A 743 2.73 -12.82 -19.06
CA GLN A 743 4.14 -13.24 -19.22
C GLN A 743 4.29 -14.53 -20.01
N ARG A 744 3.28 -15.41 -19.96
CA ARG A 744 3.24 -16.69 -20.67
C ARG A 744 2.51 -16.62 -22.01
N GLY A 745 2.10 -15.42 -22.47
CA GLY A 745 1.42 -15.20 -23.76
C GLY A 745 -0.09 -15.42 -23.75
N PHE A 746 -0.69 -15.71 -22.58
CA PHE A 746 -2.14 -15.86 -22.39
C PHE A 746 -2.80 -14.50 -22.10
N ALA A 747 -2.60 -13.56 -23.01
CA ALA A 747 -3.00 -12.18 -22.80
C ALA A 747 -4.52 -11.99 -22.71
N LYS A 748 -5.32 -12.80 -23.42
CA LYS A 748 -6.78 -12.73 -23.37
C LYS A 748 -7.32 -13.14 -22.00
N GLU A 749 -6.81 -14.23 -21.47
CA GLU A 749 -7.14 -14.74 -20.13
C GLU A 749 -6.65 -13.75 -19.06
N GLY A 750 -5.44 -13.21 -19.21
CA GLY A 750 -4.89 -12.18 -18.33
C GLY A 750 -5.74 -10.90 -18.32
N ASN A 751 -6.18 -10.43 -19.50
CA ASN A 751 -7.05 -9.26 -19.60
C ASN A 751 -8.42 -9.49 -18.92
N LYS A 752 -9.00 -10.68 -19.07
CA LYS A 752 -10.25 -11.06 -18.39
C LYS A 752 -10.15 -10.87 -16.87
N VAL A 753 -9.03 -11.22 -16.27
CA VAL A 753 -8.80 -11.04 -14.81
C VAL A 753 -8.72 -9.57 -14.45
N LEU A 754 -7.91 -8.77 -15.15
CA LEU A 754 -7.77 -7.34 -14.89
C LEU A 754 -9.09 -6.59 -15.04
N GLN A 755 -9.82 -6.90 -16.12
CA GLN A 755 -11.10 -6.25 -16.41
C GLN A 755 -12.15 -6.59 -15.35
N ALA A 756 -12.23 -7.86 -14.91
CA ALA A 756 -13.15 -8.26 -13.85
C ALA A 756 -12.92 -7.48 -12.55
N LEU A 757 -11.67 -7.32 -12.12
CA LEU A 757 -11.32 -6.53 -10.93
C LEU A 757 -11.67 -5.04 -11.10
N LEU A 758 -11.38 -4.48 -12.27
CA LEU A 758 -11.65 -3.07 -12.54
C LEU A 758 -13.16 -2.79 -12.58
N ASP A 759 -13.93 -3.64 -13.27
CA ASP A 759 -15.38 -3.54 -13.35
C ASP A 759 -16.01 -3.63 -11.95
N ALA A 760 -15.55 -4.60 -11.13
CA ALA A 760 -16.02 -4.74 -9.75
C ALA A 760 -15.70 -3.49 -8.90
N ALA A 761 -14.50 -2.92 -9.03
CA ALA A 761 -14.10 -1.73 -8.30
C ALA A 761 -14.91 -0.49 -8.74
N MET A 762 -15.15 -0.34 -10.05
CA MET A 762 -15.90 0.78 -10.62
C MET A 762 -17.42 0.69 -10.37
N GLU A 763 -17.95 -0.50 -10.04
CA GLU A 763 -19.37 -0.72 -9.73
C GLU A 763 -19.66 -0.27 -8.30
N PHE A 764 -19.85 1.03 -8.09
CA PHE A 764 -20.00 1.66 -6.77
C PHE A 764 -21.16 1.08 -5.95
N ASP A 765 -22.24 0.64 -6.58
CA ASP A 765 -23.40 0.13 -5.84
C ASP A 765 -23.09 -1.18 -5.10
N ASN A 766 -22.08 -1.91 -5.52
CA ASN A 766 -21.55 -3.10 -4.85
C ASN A 766 -20.28 -2.77 -4.05
N SER A 767 -19.28 -2.18 -4.70
CA SER A 767 -17.95 -1.96 -4.11
C SER A 767 -17.95 -0.99 -2.92
N LYS A 768 -18.83 0.03 -2.93
CA LYS A 768 -18.97 1.03 -1.86
C LYS A 768 -17.64 1.71 -1.48
N MET A 769 -16.82 2.01 -2.47
CA MET A 769 -15.51 2.62 -2.25
C MET A 769 -15.24 3.76 -3.23
N TYR A 770 -14.34 4.67 -2.86
CA TYR A 770 -13.80 5.67 -3.78
C TYR A 770 -12.89 5.01 -4.83
N PRO A 771 -12.53 5.73 -5.93
CA PRO A 771 -11.68 5.15 -6.96
C PRO A 771 -10.39 4.55 -6.41
N GLY A 772 -10.08 3.33 -6.82
CA GLY A 772 -8.94 2.54 -6.40
C GLY A 772 -9.26 1.05 -6.33
N LEU A 773 -8.28 0.22 -5.97
CA LEU A 773 -8.46 -1.21 -5.73
C LEU A 773 -8.51 -1.50 -4.23
N PRO A 774 -9.41 -2.38 -3.78
CA PRO A 774 -9.39 -2.90 -2.41
C PRO A 774 -8.39 -4.05 -2.29
N GLU A 775 -8.10 -4.47 -1.07
CA GLU A 775 -7.36 -5.71 -0.83
C GLU A 775 -8.15 -6.93 -1.29
N TYR A 776 -9.47 -6.95 -1.02
CA TYR A 776 -10.34 -8.00 -1.49
C TYR A 776 -11.79 -7.51 -1.71
N PHE A 777 -12.54 -8.28 -2.50
CA PHE A 777 -14.00 -8.17 -2.60
C PHE A 777 -14.64 -9.37 -1.90
N ASP A 778 -15.67 -9.10 -1.10
CA ASP A 778 -16.45 -10.11 -0.39
C ASP A 778 -17.48 -10.80 -1.31
N ASN A 779 -18.32 -11.67 -0.74
CA ASN A 779 -19.39 -12.38 -1.46
C ASN A 779 -20.45 -11.47 -2.10
N GLN A 780 -20.51 -10.20 -1.73
CA GLN A 780 -21.45 -9.21 -2.29
C GLN A 780 -20.76 -8.29 -3.33
N GLY A 781 -19.46 -8.46 -3.53
CA GLY A 781 -18.65 -7.56 -4.35
C GLY A 781 -18.27 -6.26 -3.63
N ARG A 782 -18.39 -6.20 -2.29
CA ARG A 782 -17.95 -5.04 -1.50
C ARG A 782 -16.44 -5.03 -1.40
N GLY A 783 -15.84 -3.89 -1.72
CA GLY A 783 -14.40 -3.68 -1.58
C GLY A 783 -14.02 -3.36 -0.13
N LEU A 784 -13.06 -4.10 0.41
CA LEU A 784 -12.58 -3.95 1.78
C LEU A 784 -11.07 -3.72 1.80
N TYR A 785 -10.58 -3.00 2.83
CA TYR A 785 -9.19 -2.53 2.90
C TYR A 785 -8.81 -1.70 1.65
N ALA A 786 -9.58 -0.67 1.38
CA ALA A 786 -9.32 0.25 0.28
C ALA A 786 -7.97 0.97 0.48
N TYR A 787 -7.32 1.33 -0.62
CA TYR A 787 -6.06 2.06 -0.75
C TYR A 787 -4.78 1.32 -0.37
N LEU A 788 -4.64 0.72 0.81
CA LEU A 788 -3.38 0.11 1.26
C LEU A 788 -3.27 -1.36 0.87
N THR A 789 -3.17 -1.64 -0.43
CA THR A 789 -3.02 -2.99 -0.96
C THR A 789 -1.86 -3.09 -1.95
N GLY A 790 -1.12 -4.20 -1.92
CA GLY A 790 -0.12 -4.54 -2.93
C GLY A 790 -0.71 -4.76 -4.33
N ALA A 791 -2.04 -5.00 -4.42
CA ALA A 791 -2.73 -5.19 -5.68
C ALA A 791 -2.53 -4.02 -6.64
N ALA A 792 -2.57 -2.78 -6.16
CA ALA A 792 -2.42 -1.60 -7.00
C ALA A 792 -1.02 -1.50 -7.64
N SER A 793 0.03 -1.84 -6.88
CA SER A 793 1.40 -1.90 -7.42
C SER A 793 1.53 -2.93 -8.54
N TRP A 794 0.97 -4.11 -8.33
CA TRP A 794 0.98 -5.17 -9.34
C TRP A 794 0.08 -4.85 -10.53
N TYR A 795 -1.07 -4.18 -10.30
CA TYR A 795 -1.96 -3.76 -11.39
C TYR A 795 -1.25 -2.76 -12.31
N MET A 796 -0.65 -1.71 -11.73
CA MET A 796 0.12 -0.73 -12.49
C MET A 796 1.30 -1.38 -13.23
N LEU A 797 2.06 -2.25 -12.54
CA LEU A 797 3.17 -2.99 -13.15
C LEU A 797 2.68 -3.82 -14.34
N THR A 798 1.60 -4.59 -14.18
CA THR A 798 1.04 -5.44 -15.23
C THR A 798 0.57 -4.62 -16.43
N MET A 799 -0.14 -3.52 -16.19
CA MET A 799 -0.57 -2.62 -17.26
C MET A 799 0.63 -2.11 -18.08
N ILE A 800 1.67 -1.63 -17.42
CA ILE A 800 2.83 -1.04 -18.10
C ILE A 800 3.66 -2.13 -18.80
N THR A 801 4.09 -3.15 -18.03
CA THR A 801 5.11 -4.10 -18.52
C THR A 801 4.53 -5.20 -19.39
N GLU A 802 3.27 -5.57 -19.20
CA GLU A 802 2.67 -6.69 -19.91
C GLU A 802 1.60 -6.23 -20.91
N VAL A 803 0.63 -5.41 -20.50
CA VAL A 803 -0.46 -4.97 -21.40
C VAL A 803 0.07 -4.00 -22.46
N PHE A 804 0.66 -2.89 -22.03
CA PHE A 804 1.35 -1.96 -22.95
C PHE A 804 2.71 -2.50 -23.42
N GLY A 805 3.23 -3.50 -22.71
CA GLY A 805 4.46 -4.21 -23.06
C GLY A 805 5.73 -3.37 -22.95
N VAL A 806 5.71 -2.31 -22.13
CA VAL A 806 6.83 -1.36 -21.99
C VAL A 806 7.64 -1.72 -20.75
N LYS A 807 8.81 -2.31 -20.95
CA LYS A 807 9.65 -2.82 -19.86
C LYS A 807 11.14 -2.62 -20.11
N GLY A 808 11.90 -2.56 -19.02
CA GLY A 808 13.36 -2.56 -19.08
C GLY A 808 13.93 -3.93 -19.43
N ASP A 809 15.08 -3.95 -20.08
CA ASP A 809 15.93 -5.14 -20.26
C ASP A 809 17.38 -4.72 -20.08
N CYS A 810 17.91 -4.83 -18.86
CA CYS A 810 19.25 -4.35 -18.49
C CYS A 810 19.51 -2.88 -18.87
N GLY A 811 18.49 -2.03 -18.75
CA GLY A 811 18.55 -0.60 -19.06
C GLY A 811 18.14 -0.22 -20.48
N ASP A 812 17.96 -1.16 -21.39
CA ASP A 812 17.28 -0.93 -22.67
C ASP A 812 15.77 -0.82 -22.43
N LEU A 813 15.07 -0.03 -23.26
CA LEU A 813 13.61 0.04 -23.24
C LEU A 813 13.04 -0.87 -24.31
N LYS A 814 12.48 -1.97 -23.88
CA LYS A 814 11.84 -2.98 -24.74
C LYS A 814 10.33 -2.72 -24.80
N ILE A 815 9.75 -2.75 -25.97
CA ILE A 815 8.32 -2.52 -26.19
C ILE A 815 7.73 -3.68 -27.00
N ALA A 816 6.78 -4.40 -26.38
CA ALA A 816 6.12 -5.57 -26.95
C ALA A 816 4.65 -5.60 -26.51
N PRO A 817 3.76 -4.81 -27.15
CA PRO A 817 2.39 -4.62 -26.69
C PRO A 817 1.54 -5.87 -26.81
N ALA A 818 0.64 -6.09 -25.83
CA ALA A 818 -0.38 -7.12 -25.81
C ALA A 818 -1.78 -6.54 -25.51
N LEU A 819 -2.01 -5.33 -26.01
CA LEU A 819 -3.29 -4.61 -25.88
C LEU A 819 -4.43 -5.33 -26.60
N MET A 820 -5.61 -5.41 -25.96
CA MET A 820 -6.83 -5.90 -26.57
C MET A 820 -7.49 -4.83 -27.43
N PRO A 821 -8.34 -5.22 -28.42
CA PRO A 821 -9.01 -4.28 -29.32
C PRO A 821 -9.81 -3.17 -28.63
N GLU A 822 -10.45 -3.48 -27.50
CA GLU A 822 -11.24 -2.55 -26.68
C GLU A 822 -10.41 -1.51 -25.94
N GLN A 823 -9.11 -1.74 -25.80
CA GLN A 823 -8.18 -0.79 -25.15
C GLN A 823 -7.65 0.28 -26.10
N TYR A 824 -8.12 0.30 -27.35
CA TYR A 824 -7.86 1.38 -28.28
C TYR A 824 -9.08 2.29 -28.42
N ASN A 825 -8.86 3.59 -28.56
CA ASN A 825 -9.93 4.55 -28.85
C ASN A 825 -10.58 4.30 -30.24
N GLN A 826 -11.53 5.17 -30.63
CA GLN A 826 -12.25 5.02 -31.90
C GLN A 826 -11.31 5.11 -33.12
N ASP A 827 -10.23 5.84 -33.01
CA ASP A 827 -9.20 6.00 -34.06
C ASP A 827 -8.16 4.87 -34.07
N GLY A 828 -8.32 3.85 -33.24
CA GLY A 828 -7.36 2.76 -33.07
C GLY A 828 -6.08 3.16 -32.36
N LYS A 829 -6.12 4.16 -31.50
CA LYS A 829 -4.97 4.71 -30.75
C LYS A 829 -5.06 4.36 -29.27
N ALA A 830 -3.94 3.95 -28.66
CA ALA A 830 -3.72 3.87 -27.22
C ALA A 830 -2.42 4.58 -26.86
N VAL A 831 -2.34 5.19 -25.66
CA VAL A 831 -1.15 5.95 -25.22
C VAL A 831 -0.77 5.56 -23.81
N LEU A 832 0.53 5.42 -23.58
CA LEU A 832 1.15 5.35 -22.27
C LEU A 832 2.14 6.52 -22.12
N LYS A 833 1.95 7.33 -21.06
CA LYS A 833 2.95 8.32 -20.65
C LYS A 833 3.62 7.84 -19.39
N MET A 834 4.94 7.83 -19.38
CA MET A 834 5.73 7.38 -18.23
C MET A 834 7.16 7.95 -18.28
N THR A 835 7.85 7.78 -17.17
CA THR A 835 9.29 8.09 -17.09
C THR A 835 10.10 6.79 -17.14
N PHE A 836 11.15 6.75 -17.96
CA PHE A 836 12.11 5.65 -17.99
C PHE A 836 13.54 6.21 -18.02
N ALA A 837 14.41 5.71 -17.15
CA ALA A 837 15.80 6.16 -17.01
C ALA A 837 15.94 7.69 -16.94
N GLY A 838 15.01 8.38 -16.23
CA GLY A 838 14.98 9.82 -16.05
C GLY A 838 14.59 10.62 -17.30
N ARG A 839 13.97 10.01 -18.30
CA ARG A 839 13.41 10.66 -19.50
C ARG A 839 11.91 10.43 -19.51
N ASN A 840 11.16 11.45 -19.94
CA ASN A 840 9.72 11.37 -20.11
C ASN A 840 9.40 10.85 -21.50
N PHE A 841 8.52 9.86 -21.57
CA PHE A 841 8.07 9.27 -22.83
C PHE A 841 6.55 9.38 -22.97
N GLU A 842 6.11 9.66 -24.20
CA GLU A 842 4.76 9.45 -24.69
C GLU A 842 4.81 8.33 -25.73
N ILE A 843 4.31 7.16 -25.40
CA ILE A 843 4.36 5.96 -26.24
C ILE A 843 2.98 5.73 -26.84
N ILE A 844 2.89 5.78 -28.16
CA ILE A 844 1.62 5.73 -28.90
C ILE A 844 1.57 4.48 -29.74
N PHE A 845 0.52 3.73 -29.56
CA PHE A 845 0.23 2.51 -30.30
C PHE A 845 -0.94 2.74 -31.24
N TYR A 846 -0.76 2.36 -32.52
CA TYR A 846 -1.79 2.44 -33.54
C TYR A 846 -2.19 1.05 -34.01
N ASN A 847 -3.43 0.65 -33.76
CA ASN A 847 -4.11 -0.54 -34.27
C ASN A 847 -5.41 -0.10 -34.96
N LYS A 848 -5.29 0.47 -36.16
CA LYS A 848 -6.43 1.08 -36.88
C LYS A 848 -7.52 0.07 -37.25
N GLU A 849 -7.16 -1.18 -37.46
CA GLU A 849 -8.08 -2.25 -37.82
C GLU A 849 -8.65 -2.95 -36.61
N LYS A 850 -8.23 -2.58 -35.38
CA LYS A 850 -8.63 -3.21 -34.09
C LYS A 850 -8.52 -4.73 -34.10
N LYS A 851 -7.41 -5.24 -34.64
CA LYS A 851 -7.09 -6.66 -34.64
C LYS A 851 -6.79 -7.17 -33.23
N GLU A 852 -7.02 -8.44 -33.03
CA GLU A 852 -6.58 -9.16 -31.81
C GLU A 852 -5.05 -9.15 -31.68
N PHE A 853 -4.56 -9.10 -30.46
CA PHE A 853 -3.11 -8.93 -30.20
C PHE A 853 -2.25 -10.03 -30.85
N ASN A 854 -2.76 -11.26 -30.93
CA ASN A 854 -2.04 -12.39 -31.53
C ASN A 854 -1.91 -12.32 -33.06
N GLN A 855 -2.71 -11.46 -33.70
CA GLN A 855 -2.66 -11.18 -35.14
C GLN A 855 -1.79 -9.97 -35.47
N LEU A 856 -1.39 -9.18 -34.45
CA LEU A 856 -0.66 -7.93 -34.64
C LEU A 856 0.85 -8.18 -34.84
N LYS A 857 1.44 -7.39 -35.74
CA LYS A 857 2.89 -7.28 -35.95
C LYS A 857 3.27 -5.81 -35.98
N ILE A 858 4.47 -5.48 -35.51
CA ILE A 858 5.00 -4.13 -35.61
C ILE A 858 5.42 -3.88 -37.05
N ARG A 859 4.72 -2.98 -37.74
CA ARG A 859 5.09 -2.52 -39.08
C ARG A 859 6.16 -1.46 -39.05
N LYS A 860 6.06 -0.53 -38.08
CA LYS A 860 6.95 0.59 -37.92
C LYS A 860 7.04 0.98 -36.46
N ALA A 861 8.25 1.30 -36.01
CA ALA A 861 8.51 1.89 -34.72
C ALA A 861 9.50 3.05 -34.88
N ALA A 862 9.28 4.16 -34.20
CA ALA A 862 10.16 5.33 -34.27
C ALA A 862 10.15 6.10 -32.94
N CYS A 863 11.29 6.63 -32.51
CA CYS A 863 11.42 7.57 -31.41
C CYS A 863 11.82 8.96 -31.98
N ASP A 864 11.01 9.99 -31.74
CA ASP A 864 11.18 11.35 -32.29
C ASP A 864 11.41 11.36 -33.81
N GLY A 865 10.73 10.49 -34.54
CA GLY A 865 10.84 10.30 -35.97
C GLY A 865 12.03 9.43 -36.43
N LYS A 866 12.98 9.06 -35.55
CA LYS A 866 14.07 8.14 -35.86
C LYS A 866 13.59 6.70 -35.73
N ALA A 867 13.78 5.87 -36.76
CA ALA A 867 13.37 4.48 -36.76
C ALA A 867 14.07 3.68 -35.63
N LEU A 868 13.31 2.83 -34.94
CA LEU A 868 13.79 1.89 -33.96
C LEU A 868 13.98 0.50 -34.58
N GLU A 869 14.87 -0.29 -33.98
CA GLU A 869 15.08 -1.68 -34.35
C GLU A 869 13.88 -2.54 -33.96
N ILE A 870 13.37 -3.32 -34.91
CA ILE A 870 12.34 -4.33 -34.68
C ILE A 870 13.06 -5.67 -34.57
N THR A 871 13.16 -6.19 -33.32
CA THR A 871 13.93 -7.39 -33.00
C THR A 871 13.15 -8.69 -33.16
N ALA A 872 11.81 -8.58 -33.15
CA ALA A 872 10.90 -9.67 -33.41
C ALA A 872 9.60 -9.09 -34.02
N GLU A 873 8.70 -9.94 -34.54
CA GLU A 873 7.45 -9.53 -35.17
C GLU A 873 6.61 -8.56 -34.30
N ARG A 874 6.70 -8.68 -32.98
CA ARG A 874 5.96 -7.86 -32.00
C ARG A 874 6.85 -7.14 -30.99
N CYS A 875 8.13 -6.96 -31.28
CA CYS A 875 9.07 -6.36 -30.34
C CYS A 875 9.97 -5.33 -31.00
N THR A 876 10.10 -4.17 -30.38
CA THR A 876 11.09 -3.14 -30.72
C THR A 876 11.89 -2.74 -29.49
N ILE A 877 13.11 -2.23 -29.70
CA ILE A 877 14.01 -1.83 -28.61
C ILE A 877 14.55 -0.43 -28.89
N LEU A 878 14.61 0.38 -27.81
CA LEU A 878 15.40 1.60 -27.73
C LEU A 878 16.53 1.35 -26.73
N SER A 879 17.77 1.33 -27.20
CA SER A 879 18.93 0.94 -26.41
C SER A 879 19.24 1.94 -25.29
N LYS A 880 19.82 1.48 -24.18
CA LYS A 880 20.31 2.31 -23.07
C LYS A 880 21.20 3.45 -23.54
N ARG A 881 22.06 3.20 -24.54
CA ARG A 881 22.92 4.22 -25.14
C ARG A 881 22.13 5.32 -25.84
N GLU A 882 21.08 4.97 -26.61
CA GLU A 882 20.22 5.95 -27.27
C GLU A 882 19.41 6.75 -26.25
N ILE A 883 18.87 6.09 -25.21
CA ILE A 883 18.14 6.77 -24.12
C ILE A 883 19.02 7.81 -23.42
N GLN A 884 20.30 7.50 -23.18
CA GLN A 884 21.25 8.43 -22.57
C GLN A 884 21.50 9.69 -23.40
N MET A 885 21.32 9.62 -24.72
CA MET A 885 21.47 10.75 -25.61
C MET A 885 20.23 11.65 -25.67
N LEU A 886 19.09 11.20 -25.17
CA LEU A 886 17.85 11.96 -25.15
C LEU A 886 17.86 13.06 -24.09
N SER A 887 17.15 14.17 -24.35
CA SER A 887 16.99 15.28 -23.41
C SER A 887 16.23 14.86 -22.13
N VAL A 888 16.69 15.29 -20.97
CA VAL A 888 15.96 15.06 -19.68
C VAL A 888 14.81 16.07 -19.47
N LYS A 889 14.73 17.12 -20.29
CA LYS A 889 13.74 18.21 -20.13
C LYS A 889 12.57 18.11 -21.09
N GLU A 890 12.68 17.27 -22.11
CA GLU A 890 11.68 17.12 -23.17
C GLU A 890 10.93 15.81 -22.99
N THR A 891 9.71 15.74 -23.48
CA THR A 891 8.96 14.49 -23.61
C THR A 891 9.25 13.89 -24.98
N HIS A 892 9.76 12.67 -25.00
CA HIS A 892 10.12 11.93 -26.21
C HIS A 892 8.95 11.11 -26.70
N LYS A 893 8.67 11.18 -27.99
CA LYS A 893 7.53 10.50 -28.60
C LYS A 893 7.96 9.21 -29.27
N ILE A 894 7.42 8.07 -28.80
CA ILE A 894 7.59 6.78 -29.45
C ILE A 894 6.28 6.42 -30.16
N GLU A 895 6.34 6.18 -31.46
CA GLU A 895 5.18 5.81 -32.28
C GLU A 895 5.35 4.39 -32.81
N ILE A 896 4.35 3.54 -32.57
CA ILE A 896 4.35 2.13 -32.95
C ILE A 896 3.11 1.85 -33.80
N GLU A 897 3.31 1.48 -35.06
CA GLU A 897 2.25 1.07 -35.97
C GLU A 897 2.13 -0.45 -35.98
N LEU A 898 0.96 -0.95 -35.61
CA LEU A 898 0.59 -2.37 -35.58
C LEU A 898 -0.31 -2.68 -36.80
N VAL A 899 -0.09 -3.85 -37.43
CA VAL A 899 -0.84 -4.30 -38.59
C VAL A 899 -1.23 -5.77 -38.49
#